data_7a4e40b2fe2a182f7a53dc720bf094e1
#
_entry.id   7a4e40b2fe2a182f7a53dc720bf094e1
#
_cell.length_a   1.000
_cell.length_b   1.000
_cell.length_c   1.000
_cell.angle_alpha   90.00
_cell.angle_beta   90.00
_cell.angle_gamma   90.00
#
_symmetry.space_group_name_H-M   'P 1'
#
loop_
_entity.id
_entity.type
_entity.pdbx_description
1 polymer ?
#
loop_
_entity_poly.entity_id
_entity_poly.type
_entity_poly.pdbx_seq_one_letter_code
_entity_poly.pdbx_strand_id
1 'polypeptide(L)'
;MELRVKCAVCAVAMCLVLRAGSGMEHKFRYYTDNSGLSSNTIQCLYQDDKGYVWVGTADGLDRFNSYDFTNYRSDYRRRNTLENNCIYSLCGEGFPNGDRIWVGTSDGVYIFDSKDESFVHLPILGSDGRERRNLLVYSLAADVAGNMWIGTLGDGLYRYSLKSGTFEHYNAAKYPEAFSSDVIVKILLDHDNNIWVASGGGSLLSRYNPENNRFSTFRVEDTLTREPISRISTMCQDSFGDIWIAGYACELYKFELSRLTFTCNRPEDGEAYGRVRSMIEYTPGIIMLGTDHGLVNFNTKNRSFEHVDNGTTNRNGRLNDKFIHSILKDRDGGVWIGTYFGGINYLSPLSSLFTLIEAGEGCGHIISKFCEDPEGNIWIGSDDGGLSLYNPRTGSYTPVAVDPRDRALNIHALTIDGGWLWVGTYGDGLYRIDLRTRQMKHFTQAGTGLDNLDVYSVFRDSRGQLWIGTKMGICRYDDVSQTITCAFGLGHNSDVVDICEDARGHLWFASLGKGLIRYGFDDGRFALCSHDSGGGLSDFVSCLAVEGDNLWIGTHGCGLCRYDIAADTLSREFDMLPYGNCAVFQIVQNGGELWLTTNRGLLKYSPGNGPQSIYKFTSDDGLLANIFNANSGIKSSTGHIYIGCNNGINKFYPYDFTRRENSAKLSVVFPDFKLFNRSVPVDGRLLSNTIDCQRSVRLRGRKMSFSLDFIALNFSSPLRTVYRYRLENFDDKWITTGLDEGAGVQHVSYTNLPPNRYRFVVSASTGGEQFGEEAVVEILVLPPWWMARAMVVAYGVLALLAVAGGGLWLRRRIGRAHREQIASITRKNKLDLLEAKVSLFTEVANEIRTPVALIAAPVEEIAKRAGDLPGLRDDVDIIRKNCERLRTLVDQILNLKSAEEGEHAASCVPERVDVREVLRTVVAAVGDAVPRRGIAVHLGLPGEALTAEMCCDHFSKIVGQILGNAYQFAESRIDVTLEGPGGEVPGDVFRVRVRDDGAGIDRAEKARIFEPCLLYTSP
;
A
#
# COMPACT_ATOMS: atom_id res chain seq x y z
N MET A 1 62.30 -14.15 19.41
CA MET A 1 61.35 -14.65 18.36
C MET A 1 59.91 -14.60 18.88
N GLU A 2 59.66 -15.04 20.13
CA GLU A 2 58.29 -15.00 20.74
C GLU A 2 57.68 -13.60 20.90
N LEU A 3 58.50 -12.59 21.19
CA LEU A 3 58.01 -11.21 21.36
C LEU A 3 57.55 -10.59 20.04
N ARG A 4 58.18 -10.96 18.89
CA ARG A 4 57.78 -10.50 17.56
C ARG A 4 56.51 -11.21 17.07
N VAL A 5 56.26 -12.46 17.45
CA VAL A 5 55.04 -13.19 17.14
C VAL A 5 53.86 -12.63 17.97
N LYS A 6 54.06 -12.31 19.25
CA LYS A 6 53.03 -11.71 20.08
C LYS A 6 52.67 -10.26 19.60
N CYS A 7 53.65 -9.48 19.18
CA CYS A 7 53.35 -8.17 18.56
C CYS A 7 52.67 -8.28 17.23
N ALA A 8 52.99 -9.25 16.39
CA ALA A 8 52.27 -9.50 15.11
C ALA A 8 50.86 -10.01 15.34
N VAL A 9 50.62 -10.88 16.31
CA VAL A 9 49.27 -11.36 16.67
C VAL A 9 48.44 -10.22 17.28
N CYS A 10 49.02 -9.36 18.13
CA CYS A 10 48.33 -8.18 18.63
C CYS A 10 48.07 -7.15 17.52
N ALA A 11 48.98 -6.96 16.55
CA ALA A 11 48.75 -6.07 15.42
C ALA A 11 47.68 -6.60 14.46
N VAL A 12 47.62 -7.91 14.22
CA VAL A 12 46.57 -8.54 13.43
C VAL A 12 45.23 -8.53 14.18
N ALA A 13 45.22 -8.77 15.50
CA ALA A 13 44.04 -8.61 16.34
C ALA A 13 43.56 -7.15 16.38
N MET A 14 44.49 -6.19 16.43
CA MET A 14 44.18 -4.75 16.40
C MET A 14 43.70 -4.28 15.03
N CYS A 15 44.18 -4.88 13.93
CA CYS A 15 43.67 -4.64 12.57
C CYS A 15 42.31 -5.32 12.31
N LEU A 16 42.01 -6.44 12.99
CA LEU A 16 40.68 -7.09 12.93
C LEU A 16 39.63 -6.35 13.77
N VAL A 17 40.05 -5.65 14.85
CA VAL A 17 39.16 -4.82 15.68
C VAL A 17 38.82 -3.49 15.05
N LEU A 18 39.61 -3.00 14.07
CA LEU A 18 39.40 -1.72 13.38
C LEU A 18 38.43 -1.84 12.16
N ARG A 19 37.84 -3.01 11.90
CA ARG A 19 36.84 -3.21 10.82
C ARG A 19 35.39 -3.35 11.28
N ALA A 20 35.11 -3.11 12.55
CA ALA A 20 33.74 -2.92 12.99
C ALA A 20 33.32 -1.44 12.82
N GLY A 21 33.35 -0.96 11.60
CA GLY A 21 32.65 0.25 11.23
C GLY A 21 31.15 -0.06 11.42
N SER A 22 30.47 0.68 12.30
CA SER A 22 29.02 0.68 12.43
C SER A 22 28.44 1.25 11.12
N GLY A 23 28.39 0.41 10.08
CA GLY A 23 27.62 0.69 8.88
C GLY A 23 26.18 0.90 9.32
N MET A 24 25.59 2.04 9.00
CA MET A 24 24.15 2.23 9.13
C MET A 24 23.49 1.17 8.25
N GLU A 25 22.87 0.18 8.86
CA GLU A 25 22.09 -0.79 8.09
C GLU A 25 20.82 -0.12 7.59
N HIS A 26 20.71 -0.03 6.28
CA HIS A 26 19.54 0.49 5.61
C HIS A 26 18.58 -0.66 5.29
N LYS A 27 17.29 -0.48 5.53
CA LYS A 27 16.29 -1.44 5.14
C LYS A 27 15.61 -0.97 3.86
N PHE A 28 15.61 -1.86 2.85
CA PHE A 28 15.02 -1.58 1.54
C PHE A 28 13.65 -2.24 1.41
N ARG A 29 12.73 -1.54 0.74
CA ARG A 29 11.49 -2.11 0.20
C ARG A 29 11.74 -2.48 -1.25
N TYR A 30 11.29 -3.65 -1.68
CA TYR A 30 11.59 -4.19 -2.98
C TYR A 30 10.38 -4.19 -3.90
N TYR A 31 10.59 -3.78 -5.15
CA TYR A 31 9.59 -3.87 -6.21
C TYR A 31 10.19 -4.62 -7.39
N THR A 32 9.50 -5.68 -7.82
CA THR A 32 9.92 -6.58 -8.89
C THR A 32 8.76 -6.81 -9.86
N ASP A 33 8.96 -7.64 -10.87
CA ASP A 33 7.89 -8.14 -11.74
C ASP A 33 6.71 -8.75 -10.96
N ASN A 34 6.98 -9.43 -9.84
CA ASN A 34 5.93 -9.91 -8.93
C ASN A 34 5.13 -8.78 -8.27
N SER A 35 5.68 -7.58 -8.20
CA SER A 35 5.01 -6.37 -7.70
C SER A 35 4.32 -5.57 -8.82
N GLY A 36 4.37 -6.07 -10.08
CA GLY A 36 3.73 -5.44 -11.23
C GLY A 36 4.66 -4.62 -12.13
N LEU A 37 5.97 -4.61 -11.92
CA LEU A 37 6.92 -4.02 -12.87
C LEU A 37 6.89 -4.74 -14.21
N SER A 38 7.09 -4.01 -15.30
CA SER A 38 7.18 -4.58 -16.63
C SER A 38 8.44 -5.43 -16.84
N SER A 39 9.55 -5.09 -16.16
CA SER A 39 10.80 -5.85 -16.16
C SER A 39 11.62 -5.54 -14.91
N ASN A 40 12.39 -6.51 -14.44
CA ASN A 40 13.36 -6.31 -13.35
C ASN A 40 14.64 -5.55 -13.78
N THR A 41 14.82 -5.30 -15.07
CA THR A 41 15.94 -4.52 -15.59
C THR A 41 15.54 -3.04 -15.66
N ILE A 42 15.97 -2.28 -14.67
CA ILE A 42 15.68 -0.86 -14.57
C ILE A 42 16.80 -0.06 -15.24
N GLN A 43 16.45 0.81 -16.17
CA GLN A 43 17.40 1.65 -16.90
C GLN A 43 17.43 3.09 -16.36
N CYS A 44 16.26 3.67 -16.09
CA CYS A 44 16.14 5.03 -15.59
C CYS A 44 14.91 5.21 -14.69
N LEU A 45 14.99 6.22 -13.84
CA LEU A 45 13.95 6.61 -12.89
C LEU A 45 13.70 8.11 -13.03
N TYR A 46 12.45 8.52 -12.94
CA TYR A 46 12.05 9.92 -13.00
C TYR A 46 10.80 10.17 -12.14
N GLN A 47 10.73 11.30 -11.45
CA GLN A 47 9.51 11.73 -10.75
C GLN A 47 8.92 12.94 -11.46
N ASP A 48 7.63 12.85 -11.86
CA ASP A 48 6.94 13.91 -12.56
C ASP A 48 6.43 15.02 -11.61
N ASP A 49 5.87 16.08 -12.17
CA ASP A 49 5.37 17.24 -11.42
C ASP A 49 4.15 16.91 -10.54
N LYS A 50 3.39 15.88 -10.88
CA LYS A 50 2.28 15.37 -10.06
C LYS A 50 2.75 14.53 -8.90
N GLY A 51 3.99 14.01 -8.97
CA GLY A 51 4.62 13.18 -7.97
C GLY A 51 4.66 11.68 -8.29
N TYR A 52 4.13 11.22 -9.42
CA TYR A 52 4.28 9.84 -9.85
C TYR A 52 5.75 9.49 -10.09
N VAL A 53 6.14 8.28 -9.74
CA VAL A 53 7.46 7.75 -10.11
C VAL A 53 7.35 6.95 -11.39
N TRP A 54 8.13 7.36 -12.39
CA TRP A 54 8.22 6.72 -13.69
C TRP A 54 9.47 5.87 -13.76
N VAL A 55 9.33 4.67 -14.28
CA VAL A 55 10.37 3.66 -14.35
C VAL A 55 10.55 3.24 -15.79
N GLY A 56 11.68 3.61 -16.37
CA GLY A 56 12.09 3.10 -17.66
C GLY A 56 12.78 1.76 -17.52
N THR A 57 12.23 0.73 -18.15
CA THR A 57 12.74 -0.63 -18.08
C THR A 57 13.25 -1.13 -19.42
N ALA A 58 13.82 -2.32 -19.45
CA ALA A 58 14.20 -2.98 -20.69
C ALA A 58 12.98 -3.47 -21.51
N ASP A 59 11.78 -3.54 -20.90
CA ASP A 59 10.58 -4.05 -21.57
C ASP A 59 9.32 -3.21 -21.24
N GLY A 60 9.43 -1.92 -21.25
CA GLY A 60 8.29 -1.00 -21.08
C GLY A 60 8.59 0.19 -20.19
N LEU A 61 7.62 1.10 -20.14
CA LEU A 61 7.57 2.24 -19.27
C LEU A 61 6.50 1.98 -18.19
N ASP A 62 6.88 2.13 -16.92
CA ASP A 62 5.98 1.92 -15.81
C ASP A 62 5.74 3.23 -15.06
N ARG A 63 4.50 3.47 -14.64
CA ARG A 63 4.11 4.58 -13.77
C ARG A 63 3.65 4.02 -12.42
N PHE A 64 4.28 4.43 -11.34
CA PHE A 64 3.99 3.99 -9.98
C PHE A 64 3.21 5.04 -9.20
N ASN A 65 2.14 4.62 -8.54
CA ASN A 65 1.22 5.48 -7.79
C ASN A 65 1.26 5.30 -6.26
N SER A 66 2.32 4.75 -5.71
CA SER A 66 2.54 4.31 -4.33
C SER A 66 2.06 2.89 -4.00
N TYR A 67 1.21 2.27 -4.82
CA TYR A 67 0.71 0.91 -4.62
C TYR A 67 0.87 0.03 -5.84
N ASP A 68 0.45 0.51 -7.01
CA ASP A 68 0.38 -0.27 -8.23
C ASP A 68 1.21 0.35 -9.35
N PHE A 69 1.70 -0.49 -10.24
CA PHE A 69 2.34 -0.10 -11.49
C PHE A 69 1.34 -0.12 -12.64
N THR A 70 1.28 0.99 -13.38
CA THR A 70 0.62 1.04 -14.68
C THR A 70 1.68 0.86 -15.75
N ASN A 71 1.57 -0.22 -16.54
CA ASN A 71 2.56 -0.57 -17.55
C ASN A 71 2.16 -0.05 -18.92
N TYR A 72 3.08 0.60 -19.61
CA TYR A 72 2.96 1.06 -21.00
C TYR A 72 3.96 0.30 -21.87
N ARG A 73 3.44 -0.53 -22.78
CA ARG A 73 4.21 -1.34 -23.71
C ARG A 73 3.73 -1.17 -25.13
N SER A 74 4.55 -1.61 -26.07
CA SER A 74 4.20 -1.70 -27.47
C SER A 74 2.96 -2.60 -27.67
N ASP A 75 1.93 -2.04 -28.29
CA ASP A 75 0.73 -2.79 -28.70
C ASP A 75 0.39 -2.47 -30.17
N TYR A 76 0.74 -3.39 -31.06
CA TYR A 76 0.49 -3.27 -32.50
C TYR A 76 -1.00 -3.16 -32.87
N ARG A 77 -1.92 -3.44 -31.92
CA ARG A 77 -3.38 -3.35 -32.12
C ARG A 77 -3.91 -1.95 -31.84
N ARG A 78 -3.13 -1.13 -31.14
CA ARG A 78 -3.51 0.23 -30.77
C ARG A 78 -2.61 1.23 -31.50
N ARG A 79 -3.18 2.34 -31.91
CA ARG A 79 -2.41 3.49 -32.39
C ARG A 79 -1.97 4.33 -31.19
N ASN A 80 -0.88 5.08 -31.37
CA ASN A 80 -0.33 5.98 -30.36
C ASN A 80 0.14 5.26 -29.08
N THR A 81 0.68 4.06 -29.22
CA THR A 81 1.39 3.34 -28.15
C THR A 81 2.90 3.47 -28.35
N LEU A 82 3.64 3.12 -27.34
CA LEU A 82 5.08 2.98 -27.40
C LEU A 82 5.44 1.91 -28.44
N GLU A 83 6.32 2.20 -29.40
CA GLU A 83 6.74 1.22 -30.42
C GLU A 83 7.99 0.46 -30.00
N ASN A 84 8.80 1.05 -29.11
CA ASN A 84 10.01 0.45 -28.58
C ASN A 84 9.97 0.37 -27.05
N ASN A 85 10.07 -0.83 -26.50
CA ASN A 85 9.95 -1.08 -25.08
C ASN A 85 11.22 -0.80 -24.27
N CYS A 86 12.39 -0.64 -24.91
CA CYS A 86 13.65 -0.45 -24.21
C CYS A 86 13.89 1.03 -23.91
N ILE A 87 13.68 1.45 -22.66
CA ILE A 87 13.70 2.84 -22.21
C ILE A 87 15.03 3.13 -21.52
N TYR A 88 15.76 4.14 -21.99
CA TYR A 88 17.07 4.52 -21.42
C TYR A 88 17.06 5.83 -20.66
N SER A 89 16.17 6.75 -21.00
CA SER A 89 16.10 8.06 -20.34
C SER A 89 14.69 8.62 -20.29
N LEU A 90 14.42 9.38 -19.25
CA LEU A 90 13.12 10.03 -19.00
C LEU A 90 13.37 11.49 -18.59
N CYS A 91 12.53 12.40 -19.07
CA CYS A 91 12.57 13.81 -18.69
C CYS A 91 11.18 14.43 -18.85
N GLY A 92 10.72 15.23 -17.89
CA GLY A 92 9.54 16.08 -18.06
C GLY A 92 9.81 17.23 -19.02
N GLU A 93 8.77 17.77 -19.64
CA GLU A 93 8.87 18.90 -20.58
C GLU A 93 9.21 20.23 -19.88
N GLY A 94 9.02 20.31 -18.54
CA GLY A 94 9.23 21.53 -17.78
C GLY A 94 8.07 22.53 -17.93
N PHE A 95 8.23 23.69 -17.24
CA PHE A 95 7.22 24.76 -17.25
C PHE A 95 6.98 25.31 -18.68
N PRO A 96 5.71 25.61 -19.12
CA PRO A 96 4.51 25.68 -18.28
C PRO A 96 3.59 24.45 -18.33
N ASN A 97 3.93 23.41 -19.07
CA ASN A 97 3.05 22.27 -19.34
C ASN A 97 3.65 20.95 -18.84
N GLY A 98 3.77 20.76 -17.54
CA GLY A 98 4.31 19.53 -16.93
C GLY A 98 3.54 18.22 -17.22
N ASP A 99 2.63 18.22 -18.21
CA ASP A 99 1.80 17.07 -18.56
C ASP A 99 2.48 16.10 -19.55
N ARG A 100 3.68 16.42 -20.06
CA ARG A 100 4.38 15.60 -21.05
C ARG A 100 5.68 15.05 -20.51
N ILE A 101 5.91 13.77 -20.80
CA ILE A 101 7.15 13.08 -20.45
C ILE A 101 7.84 12.63 -21.75
N TRP A 102 9.10 13.02 -21.87
CA TRP A 102 9.95 12.62 -22.95
C TRP A 102 10.62 11.31 -22.60
N VAL A 103 10.51 10.35 -23.50
CA VAL A 103 10.94 8.97 -23.33
C VAL A 103 12.01 8.66 -24.36
N GLY A 104 13.25 8.55 -23.91
CA GLY A 104 14.37 8.16 -24.76
C GLY A 104 14.50 6.64 -24.82
N THR A 105 14.44 6.10 -26.02
CA THR A 105 14.48 4.66 -26.28
C THR A 105 15.73 4.25 -27.07
N SER A 106 15.84 2.97 -27.38
CA SER A 106 16.86 2.49 -28.34
C SER A 106 16.58 2.88 -29.80
N ASP A 107 15.42 3.44 -30.09
CA ASP A 107 15.00 3.84 -31.45
C ASP A 107 14.42 5.26 -31.48
N GLY A 108 15.07 6.19 -30.78
CA GLY A 108 14.69 7.59 -30.78
C GLY A 108 13.88 8.05 -29.58
N VAL A 109 13.10 9.09 -29.77
CA VAL A 109 12.34 9.77 -28.70
C VAL A 109 10.85 9.61 -28.91
N TYR A 110 10.16 9.26 -27.84
CA TYR A 110 8.71 9.30 -27.76
C TYR A 110 8.29 10.35 -26.73
N ILE A 111 7.15 10.97 -26.94
CA ILE A 111 6.53 11.93 -26.01
C ILE A 111 5.26 11.28 -25.51
N PHE A 112 5.19 11.03 -24.21
CA PHE A 112 3.98 10.62 -23.53
C PHE A 112 3.18 11.86 -23.11
N ASP A 113 1.91 11.93 -23.47
CA ASP A 113 1.01 12.99 -23.02
C ASP A 113 0.08 12.44 -21.94
N SER A 114 0.20 12.98 -20.71
CA SER A 114 -0.63 12.56 -19.56
C SER A 114 -2.11 12.91 -19.72
N LYS A 115 -2.46 13.77 -20.70
CA LYS A 115 -3.83 14.21 -20.91
C LYS A 115 -4.71 13.12 -21.50
N ASP A 116 -4.15 12.35 -22.42
CA ASP A 116 -4.86 11.26 -23.10
C ASP A 116 -4.16 9.91 -23.00
N GLU A 117 -3.04 9.85 -22.26
CA GLU A 117 -2.19 8.68 -22.10
C GLU A 117 -1.70 8.10 -23.43
N SER A 118 -1.39 8.96 -24.38
CA SER A 118 -0.91 8.58 -25.70
C SER A 118 0.58 8.84 -25.87
N PHE A 119 1.20 8.09 -26.77
CA PHE A 119 2.59 8.26 -27.19
C PHE A 119 2.65 8.83 -28.60
N VAL A 120 3.55 9.79 -28.79
CA VAL A 120 3.86 10.35 -30.10
C VAL A 120 5.35 10.14 -30.38
N HIS A 121 5.69 9.48 -31.46
CA HIS A 121 7.08 9.36 -31.92
C HIS A 121 7.55 10.72 -32.46
N LEU A 122 8.68 11.20 -31.96
CA LEU A 122 9.33 12.42 -32.45
C LEU A 122 10.47 12.04 -33.40
N PRO A 123 10.31 12.22 -34.72
CA PRO A 123 11.40 11.91 -35.67
C PRO A 123 12.57 12.90 -35.49
N ILE A 124 13.73 12.39 -35.11
CA ILE A 124 14.93 13.21 -34.96
C ILE A 124 15.51 13.45 -36.35
N LEU A 125 15.62 14.73 -36.75
CA LEU A 125 16.18 15.12 -38.03
C LEU A 125 17.64 15.51 -37.87
N GLY A 126 18.50 14.87 -38.68
CA GLY A 126 19.90 15.25 -38.78
C GLY A 126 20.09 16.61 -39.50
N SER A 127 21.33 17.14 -39.50
CA SER A 127 21.67 18.38 -40.19
C SER A 127 21.45 18.32 -41.70
N ASP A 128 21.30 17.11 -42.26
CA ASP A 128 20.97 16.82 -43.65
C ASP A 128 19.44 16.75 -43.92
N GLY A 129 18.60 17.02 -42.87
CA GLY A 129 17.17 16.95 -42.98
C GLY A 129 16.59 15.54 -43.05
N ARG A 130 17.41 14.50 -42.93
CA ARG A 130 16.97 13.11 -42.93
C ARG A 130 16.68 12.64 -41.51
N GLU A 131 15.64 11.81 -41.38
CA GLU A 131 15.31 11.15 -40.12
C GLU A 131 16.45 10.17 -39.75
N ARG A 132 16.87 10.24 -38.48
CA ARG A 132 17.79 9.31 -37.83
C ARG A 132 16.99 8.19 -37.18
N ARG A 133 17.20 6.96 -37.64
CA ARG A 133 16.58 5.75 -37.08
C ARG A 133 17.58 4.93 -36.29
N ASN A 134 17.10 4.06 -35.43
CA ASN A 134 17.91 3.24 -34.50
C ASN A 134 18.87 4.10 -33.66
N LEU A 135 18.38 5.24 -33.20
CA LEU A 135 19.18 6.18 -32.43
C LEU A 135 18.93 5.98 -30.96
N LEU A 136 19.90 5.41 -30.24
CA LEU A 136 19.81 5.21 -28.81
C LEU A 136 19.92 6.54 -28.08
N VAL A 137 18.87 6.93 -27.35
CA VAL A 137 18.77 8.17 -26.58
C VAL A 137 19.08 7.90 -25.12
N TYR A 138 20.29 8.26 -24.70
CA TYR A 138 20.84 7.90 -23.40
C TYR A 138 20.59 8.94 -22.31
N SER A 139 20.45 10.21 -22.69
CA SER A 139 20.21 11.29 -21.73
C SER A 139 19.29 12.36 -22.30
N LEU A 140 18.34 12.82 -21.51
CA LEU A 140 17.41 13.89 -21.82
C LEU A 140 17.49 14.97 -20.74
N ALA A 141 17.37 16.24 -21.15
CA ALA A 141 17.22 17.38 -20.21
C ALA A 141 16.42 18.49 -20.86
N ALA A 142 15.48 19.08 -20.12
CA ALA A 142 14.73 20.26 -20.53
C ALA A 142 15.41 21.51 -19.99
N ASP A 143 15.52 22.58 -20.78
CA ASP A 143 15.98 23.88 -20.30
C ASP A 143 14.81 24.84 -20.06
N VAL A 144 15.06 25.89 -19.28
CA VAL A 144 14.04 26.91 -18.97
C VAL A 144 13.64 27.77 -20.18
N ALA A 145 14.41 27.76 -21.26
CA ALA A 145 14.11 28.47 -22.49
C ALA A 145 13.08 27.76 -23.38
N GLY A 146 12.73 26.52 -23.01
CA GLY A 146 11.78 25.67 -23.73
C GLY A 146 12.48 24.88 -24.86
N ASN A 147 13.66 24.38 -24.59
CA ASN A 147 14.33 23.42 -25.47
C ASN A 147 14.50 22.08 -24.75
N MET A 148 14.40 21.00 -25.51
CA MET A 148 14.75 19.66 -25.07
C MET A 148 16.12 19.27 -25.62
N TRP A 149 17.04 18.92 -24.75
CA TRP A 149 18.36 18.45 -25.07
C TRP A 149 18.38 16.92 -25.09
N ILE A 150 18.86 16.36 -26.21
CA ILE A 150 18.79 14.93 -26.47
C ILE A 150 20.22 14.43 -26.70
N GLY A 151 20.72 13.66 -25.74
CA GLY A 151 22.05 13.04 -25.82
C GLY A 151 21.97 11.62 -26.36
N THR A 152 22.70 11.33 -27.41
CA THR A 152 22.66 10.05 -28.11
C THR A 152 23.93 9.24 -27.90
N LEU A 153 23.83 7.94 -28.11
CA LEU A 153 24.94 7.02 -28.06
C LEU A 153 25.49 6.80 -29.46
N GLY A 154 26.26 7.79 -30.00
CA GLY A 154 26.96 7.66 -31.25
C GLY A 154 26.64 8.68 -32.36
N ASP A 155 25.67 9.57 -32.15
CA ASP A 155 25.37 10.66 -33.12
C ASP A 155 25.37 12.06 -32.46
N GLY A 156 25.98 12.18 -31.28
CA GLY A 156 26.18 13.45 -30.59
C GLY A 156 24.95 13.97 -29.84
N LEU A 157 24.84 15.28 -29.81
CA LEU A 157 23.84 16.03 -29.03
C LEU A 157 22.87 16.76 -29.96
N TYR A 158 21.58 16.67 -29.66
CA TYR A 158 20.53 17.43 -30.32
C TYR A 158 19.88 18.40 -29.36
N ARG A 159 19.54 19.58 -29.86
CA ARG A 159 18.67 20.55 -29.19
C ARG A 159 17.38 20.69 -30.00
N TYR A 160 16.27 20.34 -29.41
CA TYR A 160 14.94 20.52 -30.01
C TYR A 160 14.24 21.71 -29.37
N SER A 161 13.84 22.69 -30.18
CA SER A 161 13.08 23.84 -29.70
C SER A 161 11.59 23.51 -29.69
N LEU A 162 10.97 23.50 -28.51
CA LEU A 162 9.53 23.28 -28.35
C LEU A 162 8.68 24.38 -29.03
N LYS A 163 9.23 25.59 -29.17
CA LYS A 163 8.55 26.74 -29.78
C LYS A 163 8.52 26.66 -31.30
N SER A 164 9.65 26.29 -31.92
CA SER A 164 9.78 26.28 -33.38
C SER A 164 9.65 24.89 -34.01
N GLY A 165 9.74 23.82 -33.23
CA GLY A 165 9.75 22.44 -33.72
C GLY A 165 11.02 22.10 -34.52
N THR A 166 12.13 22.80 -34.31
CA THR A 166 13.37 22.64 -35.08
C THR A 166 14.46 21.97 -34.25
N PHE A 167 15.30 21.19 -34.95
CA PHE A 167 16.48 20.57 -34.36
C PHE A 167 17.75 21.33 -34.67
N GLU A 168 18.65 21.43 -33.71
CA GLU A 168 20.04 21.76 -33.88
C GLU A 168 20.90 20.56 -33.49
N HIS A 169 21.92 20.24 -34.25
CA HIS A 169 22.77 19.08 -34.08
C HIS A 169 24.23 19.48 -33.82
N TYR A 170 24.79 18.95 -32.73
CA TYR A 170 26.14 19.17 -32.27
C TYR A 170 26.85 17.82 -32.12
N ASN A 171 27.99 17.68 -32.77
CA ASN A 171 28.78 16.45 -32.75
C ASN A 171 30.29 16.76 -32.68
N ALA A 172 31.11 15.73 -32.42
CA ALA A 172 32.55 15.87 -32.29
C ALA A 172 33.22 16.29 -33.58
N ALA A 173 32.68 15.96 -34.76
CA ALA A 173 33.24 16.38 -36.06
C ALA A 173 33.07 17.89 -36.25
N LYS A 174 32.00 18.49 -35.82
CA LYS A 174 31.69 19.93 -35.94
C LYS A 174 32.24 20.76 -34.78
N TYR A 175 32.32 20.16 -33.59
CA TYR A 175 32.77 20.82 -32.35
C TYR A 175 33.78 19.94 -31.59
N PRO A 176 34.98 19.68 -32.20
CA PRO A 176 35.96 18.80 -31.59
C PRO A 176 36.54 19.33 -30.29
N GLU A 177 36.48 20.63 -30.06
CA GLU A 177 36.84 21.27 -28.79
C GLU A 177 35.83 21.02 -27.64
N ALA A 178 34.58 20.74 -28.00
CA ALA A 178 33.51 20.56 -27.02
C ALA A 178 33.25 19.07 -26.71
N PHE A 179 33.42 18.21 -27.66
CA PHE A 179 33.08 16.81 -27.53
C PHE A 179 34.23 15.89 -27.85
N SER A 180 34.61 15.02 -26.95
CA SER A 180 35.61 13.98 -27.16
C SER A 180 35.12 12.82 -28.03
N SER A 181 33.81 12.65 -28.12
CA SER A 181 33.12 11.66 -28.96
C SER A 181 31.66 12.01 -29.15
N ASP A 182 31.01 11.36 -30.11
CA ASP A 182 29.56 11.46 -30.36
C ASP A 182 28.69 10.66 -29.37
N VAL A 183 29.29 10.10 -28.32
CA VAL A 183 28.62 9.43 -27.23
C VAL A 183 28.35 10.44 -26.14
N ILE A 184 27.10 10.83 -25.92
CA ILE A 184 26.70 11.73 -24.82
C ILE A 184 26.18 10.89 -23.66
N VAL A 185 26.96 10.88 -22.57
CA VAL A 185 26.65 10.02 -21.41
C VAL A 185 25.71 10.69 -20.40
N LYS A 186 25.79 12.01 -20.25
CA LYS A 186 24.92 12.75 -19.32
C LYS A 186 24.77 14.20 -19.75
N ILE A 187 23.55 14.70 -19.63
CA ILE A 187 23.20 16.11 -19.71
C ILE A 187 22.68 16.52 -18.34
N LEU A 188 23.13 17.66 -17.83
CA LEU A 188 22.71 18.20 -16.54
C LEU A 188 22.28 19.66 -16.69
N LEU A 189 21.11 20.00 -16.18
CA LEU A 189 20.70 21.37 -15.94
C LEU A 189 21.10 21.73 -14.50
N ASP A 190 21.94 22.77 -14.33
CA ASP A 190 22.34 23.22 -13.01
C ASP A 190 21.33 24.20 -12.40
N HIS A 191 21.50 24.57 -11.13
CA HIS A 191 20.63 25.48 -10.39
C HIS A 191 20.58 26.91 -11.01
N ASP A 192 21.61 27.29 -11.77
CA ASP A 192 21.72 28.56 -12.49
C ASP A 192 21.18 28.48 -13.92
N ASN A 193 20.53 27.35 -14.28
CA ASN A 193 19.97 27.04 -15.57
C ASN A 193 21.00 26.91 -16.73
N ASN A 194 22.25 26.55 -16.45
CA ASN A 194 23.19 26.19 -17.47
C ASN A 194 23.06 24.71 -17.86
N ILE A 195 23.24 24.44 -19.16
CA ILE A 195 23.29 23.05 -19.66
C ILE A 195 24.75 22.60 -19.69
N TRP A 196 24.98 21.51 -18.94
CA TRP A 196 26.26 20.82 -18.92
C TRP A 196 26.15 19.50 -19.67
N VAL A 197 27.14 19.20 -20.47
CA VAL A 197 27.18 18.02 -21.34
C VAL A 197 28.47 17.26 -21.12
N ALA A 198 28.34 15.98 -20.79
CA ALA A 198 29.48 15.06 -20.65
C ALA A 198 29.55 14.12 -21.85
N SER A 199 30.68 14.07 -22.57
CA SER A 199 30.92 13.14 -23.64
C SER A 199 31.73 11.92 -23.16
N GLY A 200 31.36 10.72 -23.61
CA GLY A 200 31.87 9.44 -23.07
C GLY A 200 33.25 9.00 -23.58
N GLY A 201 33.87 9.75 -24.46
CA GLY A 201 35.16 9.39 -25.06
C GLY A 201 36.41 9.89 -24.34
N GLY A 202 36.27 10.71 -23.30
CA GLY A 202 37.43 11.36 -22.67
C GLY A 202 37.07 12.12 -21.40
N SER A 203 37.86 13.15 -21.09
CA SER A 203 37.79 13.97 -19.89
C SER A 203 37.18 15.36 -20.13
N LEU A 204 36.41 15.55 -21.22
CA LEU A 204 35.84 16.87 -21.54
C LEU A 204 34.43 17.00 -20.96
N LEU A 205 34.23 18.10 -20.23
CA LEU A 205 32.95 18.59 -19.77
C LEU A 205 32.66 19.93 -20.46
N SER A 206 31.49 20.06 -21.08
CA SER A 206 31.12 21.24 -21.83
C SER A 206 29.90 21.92 -21.24
N ARG A 207 29.97 23.25 -21.10
CA ARG A 207 28.83 24.10 -20.72
C ARG A 207 28.35 24.87 -21.95
N TYR A 208 27.07 24.73 -22.26
CA TYR A 208 26.43 25.48 -23.35
C TYR A 208 26.26 26.96 -22.96
N ASN A 209 26.63 27.85 -23.91
CA ASN A 209 26.41 29.27 -23.79
C ASN A 209 25.33 29.69 -24.80
N PRO A 210 24.13 30.10 -24.33
CA PRO A 210 23.02 30.46 -25.20
C PRO A 210 23.25 31.77 -25.99
N GLU A 211 24.11 32.68 -25.51
CA GLU A 211 24.35 33.96 -26.16
C GLU A 211 25.06 33.83 -27.52
N ASN A 212 25.96 32.89 -27.61
CA ASN A 212 26.77 32.72 -28.83
C ASN A 212 26.60 31.36 -29.51
N ASN A 213 25.70 30.50 -28.96
CA ASN A 213 25.45 29.16 -29.45
C ASN A 213 26.70 28.28 -29.50
N ARG A 214 27.58 28.42 -28.49
CA ARG A 214 28.86 27.67 -28.37
C ARG A 214 28.99 27.02 -27.01
N PHE A 215 30.02 26.17 -26.90
CA PHE A 215 30.33 25.48 -25.67
C PHE A 215 31.60 26.04 -25.05
N SER A 216 31.56 26.29 -23.75
CA SER A 216 32.76 26.50 -22.93
C SER A 216 33.18 25.15 -22.36
N THR A 217 34.43 24.75 -22.63
CA THR A 217 34.92 23.40 -22.35
C THR A 217 35.86 23.40 -21.19
N PHE A 218 35.76 22.40 -20.33
CA PHE A 218 36.60 22.16 -19.17
C PHE A 218 37.17 20.75 -19.26
N ARG A 219 38.45 20.62 -19.04
CA ARG A 219 39.09 19.32 -18.90
C ARG A 219 38.99 18.87 -17.45
N VAL A 220 38.32 17.73 -17.21
CA VAL A 220 38.17 17.18 -15.89
C VAL A 220 39.50 16.50 -15.48
N GLU A 221 40.32 17.28 -14.76
CA GLU A 221 41.61 16.84 -14.22
C GLU A 221 41.82 17.53 -12.87
N ASP A 222 42.40 16.83 -11.93
CA ASP A 222 42.72 17.44 -10.64
C ASP A 222 43.62 18.65 -10.82
N THR A 223 43.24 19.78 -10.22
CA THR A 223 43.91 21.05 -10.45
C THR A 223 45.34 21.06 -9.90
N LEU A 224 45.62 20.25 -8.86
CA LEU A 224 46.93 20.18 -8.22
C LEU A 224 47.81 19.08 -8.81
N THR A 225 47.24 17.84 -8.94
CA THR A 225 48.02 16.68 -9.40
C THR A 225 48.08 16.56 -10.91
N ARG A 226 47.18 17.25 -11.66
CA ARG A 226 47.00 17.16 -13.10
C ARG A 226 46.56 15.77 -13.58
N GLU A 227 46.08 14.94 -12.70
CA GLU A 227 45.51 13.66 -13.05
C GLU A 227 44.13 13.81 -13.71
N PRO A 228 43.94 13.35 -14.94
CA PRO A 228 42.64 13.42 -15.61
C PRO A 228 41.75 12.31 -15.14
N ILE A 229 40.43 12.53 -15.24
CA ILE A 229 39.44 11.45 -15.10
C ILE A 229 39.62 10.43 -16.24
N SER A 230 39.49 9.16 -15.95
CA SER A 230 39.66 8.08 -16.93
C SER A 230 38.64 8.19 -18.07
N ARG A 231 37.35 8.27 -17.70
CA ARG A 231 36.19 8.48 -18.59
C ARG A 231 35.05 8.99 -17.75
N ILE A 232 34.37 10.02 -18.19
CA ILE A 232 33.17 10.49 -17.51
C ILE A 232 32.05 9.46 -17.68
N SER A 233 31.38 9.10 -16.61
CA SER A 233 30.23 8.18 -16.59
C SER A 233 28.93 8.85 -16.23
N THR A 234 28.95 9.76 -15.25
CA THR A 234 27.76 10.49 -14.80
C THR A 234 28.17 11.77 -14.07
N MET A 235 27.21 12.65 -13.82
CA MET A 235 27.40 13.87 -13.04
C MET A 235 26.13 14.28 -12.30
N CYS A 236 26.27 15.00 -11.18
CA CYS A 236 25.18 15.64 -10.45
C CYS A 236 25.64 16.96 -9.86
N GLN A 237 24.72 17.81 -9.41
CA GLN A 237 25.00 19.02 -8.66
C GLN A 237 24.58 18.81 -7.20
N ASP A 238 25.38 19.32 -6.26
CA ASP A 238 25.05 19.30 -4.84
C ASP A 238 24.27 20.55 -4.43
N SER A 239 23.78 20.55 -3.19
CA SER A 239 23.03 21.67 -2.60
C SER A 239 23.87 22.94 -2.38
N PHE A 240 25.21 22.86 -2.50
CA PHE A 240 26.14 23.99 -2.42
C PHE A 240 26.38 24.61 -3.80
N GLY A 241 25.89 24.00 -4.88
CA GLY A 241 26.05 24.45 -6.26
C GLY A 241 27.27 23.88 -6.97
N ASP A 242 28.06 23.02 -6.32
CA ASP A 242 29.22 22.38 -6.95
C ASP A 242 28.79 21.17 -7.80
N ILE A 243 29.52 20.93 -8.91
CA ILE A 243 29.24 19.80 -9.77
C ILE A 243 30.16 18.64 -9.44
N TRP A 244 29.56 17.50 -9.18
CA TRP A 244 30.25 16.24 -8.97
C TRP A 244 30.24 15.42 -10.24
N ILE A 245 31.40 14.89 -10.62
CA ILE A 245 31.62 14.15 -11.86
C ILE A 245 32.26 12.82 -11.50
N ALA A 246 31.66 11.73 -11.93
CA ALA A 246 32.19 10.39 -11.66
C ALA A 246 32.75 9.72 -12.91
N GLY A 247 33.79 8.90 -12.70
CA GLY A 247 34.49 8.11 -13.70
C GLY A 247 34.20 6.60 -13.62
N TYR A 248 34.87 5.86 -14.49
CA TYR A 248 34.73 4.41 -14.63
C TYR A 248 35.43 3.62 -13.51
N ALA A 249 36.43 4.19 -12.85
CA ALA A 249 37.16 3.55 -11.74
C ALA A 249 36.78 4.14 -10.37
N CYS A 250 35.53 4.53 -10.20
CA CYS A 250 35.00 5.21 -9.02
C CYS A 250 35.74 6.50 -8.65
N GLU A 251 36.36 7.13 -9.65
CA GLU A 251 36.94 8.47 -9.46
C GLU A 251 35.84 9.49 -9.31
N LEU A 252 35.89 10.33 -8.30
CA LEU A 252 34.91 11.37 -8.02
C LEU A 252 35.57 12.73 -8.02
N TYR A 253 35.27 13.54 -9.03
CA TYR A 253 35.80 14.89 -9.17
C TYR A 253 34.75 15.90 -8.71
N LYS A 254 35.15 16.76 -7.77
CA LYS A 254 34.39 17.93 -7.37
C LYS A 254 34.80 19.10 -8.23
N PHE A 255 33.88 19.71 -8.95
CA PHE A 255 34.11 20.95 -9.68
C PHE A 255 33.48 22.13 -8.92
N GLU A 256 34.32 22.93 -8.29
CA GLU A 256 33.94 24.17 -7.60
C GLU A 256 33.73 25.28 -8.64
N LEU A 257 32.46 25.57 -8.98
CA LEU A 257 32.11 26.57 -10.01
C LEU A 257 32.62 27.96 -9.70
N SER A 258 32.67 28.36 -8.42
CA SER A 258 33.15 29.65 -7.98
C SER A 258 34.65 29.89 -8.22
N ARG A 259 35.46 28.82 -8.23
CA ARG A 259 36.91 28.86 -8.39
C ARG A 259 37.40 28.27 -9.70
N LEU A 260 36.50 27.59 -10.42
CA LEU A 260 36.83 26.80 -11.64
C LEU A 260 37.93 25.75 -11.38
N THR A 261 37.90 25.11 -10.21
CA THR A 261 38.90 24.12 -9.79
C THR A 261 38.28 22.75 -9.63
N PHE A 262 39.05 21.72 -10.06
CA PHE A 262 38.67 20.33 -9.85
C PHE A 262 39.49 19.71 -8.72
N THR A 263 38.80 18.94 -7.87
CA THR A 263 39.46 18.16 -6.82
C THR A 263 39.09 16.70 -6.98
N CYS A 264 40.08 15.83 -7.10
CA CYS A 264 39.89 14.40 -7.23
C CYS A 264 39.74 13.72 -5.86
N ASN A 265 38.75 12.82 -5.75
CA ASN A 265 38.61 11.92 -4.62
C ASN A 265 38.55 10.49 -5.20
N ARG A 266 39.44 9.61 -4.70
CA ARG A 266 39.49 8.21 -5.14
C ARG A 266 39.52 7.32 -3.90
N PRO A 267 38.83 6.19 -3.92
CA PRO A 267 39.01 5.16 -2.91
C PRO A 267 40.41 4.52 -3.05
N GLU A 268 40.95 3.97 -1.98
CA GLU A 268 42.26 3.28 -2.00
C GLU A 268 42.26 2.08 -2.95
N ASP A 269 41.12 1.39 -3.03
CA ASP A 269 40.90 0.29 -3.97
C ASP A 269 39.70 0.62 -4.87
N GLY A 270 39.96 1.33 -5.96
CA GLY A 270 38.93 1.74 -6.94
C GLY A 270 38.28 0.59 -7.69
N GLU A 271 38.94 -0.54 -7.84
CA GLU A 271 38.40 -1.72 -8.53
C GLU A 271 37.33 -2.40 -7.68
N ALA A 272 37.42 -2.33 -6.35
CA ALA A 272 36.42 -2.86 -5.45
C ALA A 272 35.04 -2.20 -5.60
N TYR A 273 35.00 -0.94 -6.04
CA TYR A 273 33.76 -0.17 -6.18
C TYR A 273 33.16 -0.19 -7.61
N GLY A 274 33.97 -0.46 -8.63
CA GLY A 274 33.54 -0.51 -10.02
C GLY A 274 33.12 0.85 -10.61
N ARG A 275 32.45 0.80 -11.77
CA ARG A 275 31.97 2.00 -12.48
C ARG A 275 30.80 2.64 -11.75
N VAL A 276 30.85 3.96 -11.58
CA VAL A 276 29.69 4.73 -11.13
C VAL A 276 28.75 4.97 -12.31
N ARG A 277 27.48 4.55 -12.20
CA ARG A 277 26.47 4.72 -13.25
C ARG A 277 25.49 5.84 -12.97
N SER A 278 25.18 6.06 -11.71
CA SER A 278 24.27 7.10 -11.27
C SER A 278 24.72 7.66 -9.93
N MET A 279 24.43 8.93 -9.68
CA MET A 279 24.75 9.56 -8.39
C MET A 279 23.76 10.67 -8.05
N ILE A 280 23.55 10.85 -6.75
CA ILE A 280 22.71 11.92 -6.18
C ILE A 280 23.34 12.44 -4.89
N GLU A 281 23.00 13.65 -4.47
CA GLU A 281 23.20 14.09 -3.09
C GLU A 281 22.09 13.49 -2.21
N TYR A 282 22.47 12.52 -1.35
CA TYR A 282 21.54 11.87 -0.42
C TYR A 282 21.11 12.82 0.70
N THR A 283 22.11 13.37 1.40
CA THR A 283 21.95 14.44 2.38
C THR A 283 23.07 15.45 2.18
N PRO A 284 22.92 16.72 2.63
CA PRO A 284 23.98 17.72 2.46
C PRO A 284 25.32 17.21 2.96
N GLY A 285 26.27 17.05 2.05
CA GLY A 285 27.62 16.53 2.32
C GLY A 285 27.78 15.01 2.19
N ILE A 286 26.75 14.26 1.77
CA ILE A 286 26.85 12.83 1.44
C ILE A 286 26.38 12.62 0.00
N ILE A 287 27.29 12.20 -0.87
CA ILE A 287 26.99 11.81 -2.25
C ILE A 287 26.80 10.29 -2.31
N MET A 288 25.64 9.85 -2.73
CA MET A 288 25.31 8.44 -2.91
C MET A 288 25.60 8.03 -4.36
N LEU A 289 26.37 6.98 -4.52
CA LEU A 289 26.87 6.46 -5.80
C LEU A 289 26.28 5.08 -6.07
N GLY A 290 25.62 4.93 -7.20
CA GLY A 290 25.22 3.64 -7.72
C GLY A 290 26.29 3.07 -8.65
N THR A 291 26.84 1.94 -8.27
CA THR A 291 27.98 1.34 -8.96
C THR A 291 27.67 -0.05 -9.50
N ASP A 292 28.59 -0.61 -10.28
CA ASP A 292 28.51 -2.01 -10.73
C ASP A 292 28.70 -3.01 -9.58
N HIS A 293 29.20 -2.55 -8.43
CA HIS A 293 29.48 -3.41 -7.26
C HIS A 293 28.64 -3.06 -6.02
N GLY A 294 27.61 -2.23 -6.18
CA GLY A 294 26.65 -1.90 -5.11
C GLY A 294 26.51 -0.39 -4.90
N LEU A 295 25.89 -0.07 -3.78
CA LEU A 295 25.61 1.29 -3.36
C LEU A 295 26.74 1.79 -2.45
N VAL A 296 27.24 2.99 -2.72
CA VAL A 296 28.36 3.59 -1.99
C VAL A 296 28.00 4.99 -1.55
N ASN A 297 28.24 5.32 -0.30
CA ASN A 297 28.18 6.69 0.21
C ASN A 297 29.56 7.30 0.21
N PHE A 298 29.68 8.49 -0.35
CA PHE A 298 30.87 9.31 -0.25
C PHE A 298 30.60 10.49 0.70
N ASN A 299 31.36 10.57 1.78
CA ASN A 299 31.27 11.66 2.72
C ASN A 299 32.25 12.79 2.31
N THR A 300 31.68 13.95 1.95
CA THR A 300 32.48 15.08 1.43
C THR A 300 33.37 15.75 2.49
N LYS A 301 33.07 15.58 3.78
CA LYS A 301 33.85 16.21 4.89
C LYS A 301 35.12 15.46 5.19
N ASN A 302 35.03 14.14 5.33
CA ASN A 302 36.18 13.29 5.67
C ASN A 302 36.78 12.57 4.46
N ARG A 303 36.15 12.72 3.28
CA ARG A 303 36.53 12.10 1.99
C ARG A 303 36.57 10.58 2.03
N SER A 304 35.69 9.96 2.84
CA SER A 304 35.63 8.51 2.94
C SER A 304 34.54 7.94 2.00
N PHE A 305 34.86 6.76 1.46
CA PHE A 305 33.90 5.93 0.70
C PHE A 305 33.46 4.80 1.60
N GLU A 306 32.16 4.55 1.68
CA GLU A 306 31.57 3.53 2.50
C GLU A 306 30.52 2.75 1.70
N HIS A 307 30.64 1.41 1.64
CA HIS A 307 29.60 0.56 1.07
C HIS A 307 28.36 0.57 1.97
N VAL A 308 27.20 0.80 1.36
CA VAL A 308 25.90 0.77 2.07
C VAL A 308 25.45 -0.66 2.30
N ASP A 309 25.90 -1.61 1.49
CA ASP A 309 25.55 -3.04 1.58
C ASP A 309 26.75 -3.85 2.08
N ASN A 310 27.02 -3.79 3.38
CA ASN A 310 28.17 -4.44 4.01
C ASN A 310 27.87 -5.88 4.47
N GLY A 311 27.43 -6.73 3.58
CA GLY A 311 27.62 -8.19 3.75
C GLY A 311 27.08 -8.85 5.02
N THR A 312 26.16 -8.21 5.76
CA THR A 312 25.55 -8.79 6.93
C THR A 312 24.65 -9.98 6.61
N THR A 313 24.49 -10.90 7.54
CA THR A 313 23.76 -12.16 7.38
C THR A 313 22.26 -11.99 7.19
N ASN A 314 21.76 -10.79 7.38
CA ASN A 314 20.31 -10.49 7.35
C ASN A 314 19.84 -10.17 5.92
N ARG A 315 18.99 -11.03 5.35
CA ARG A 315 18.45 -10.90 3.99
C ARG A 315 17.64 -9.63 3.76
N ASN A 316 17.12 -8.99 4.79
CA ASN A 316 16.20 -7.84 4.68
C ASN A 316 16.87 -6.47 4.53
N GLY A 317 18.19 -6.37 4.68
CA GLY A 317 18.97 -5.14 4.55
C GLY A 317 19.84 -5.07 3.29
N ARG A 318 19.79 -6.07 2.42
CA ARG A 318 20.61 -6.15 1.21
C ARG A 318 19.89 -5.63 -0.02
N LEU A 319 20.64 -5.09 -0.95
CA LEU A 319 20.14 -4.84 -2.31
C LEU A 319 19.79 -6.16 -3.00
N ASN A 320 18.70 -6.16 -3.77
CA ASN A 320 18.31 -7.33 -4.58
C ASN A 320 19.35 -7.67 -5.66
N ASP A 321 20.09 -6.66 -6.11
CA ASP A 321 21.15 -6.81 -7.09
C ASP A 321 22.20 -5.71 -6.89
N LYS A 322 23.47 -6.02 -7.16
CA LYS A 322 24.60 -5.11 -7.00
C LYS A 322 24.80 -4.16 -8.19
N PHE A 323 24.29 -4.51 -9.38
CA PHE A 323 24.42 -3.67 -10.56
C PHE A 323 23.38 -2.53 -10.52
N ILE A 324 23.78 -1.36 -10.07
CA ILE A 324 22.88 -0.20 -9.94
C ILE A 324 22.96 0.64 -11.21
N HIS A 325 21.84 0.81 -11.91
CA HIS A 325 21.75 1.61 -13.12
C HIS A 325 21.28 3.04 -12.89
N SER A 326 20.33 3.22 -11.99
CA SER A 326 19.72 4.52 -11.76
C SER A 326 19.40 4.73 -10.28
N ILE A 327 19.63 5.95 -9.79
CA ILE A 327 19.21 6.38 -8.47
C ILE A 327 18.39 7.65 -8.63
N LEU A 328 17.27 7.73 -7.92
CA LEU A 328 16.41 8.90 -7.86
C LEU A 328 16.08 9.19 -6.40
N LYS A 329 16.23 10.44 -6.00
CA LYS A 329 15.70 10.94 -4.72
C LYS A 329 14.36 11.60 -5.00
N ASP A 330 13.31 11.09 -4.37
CA ASP A 330 11.98 11.68 -4.52
C ASP A 330 11.83 12.97 -3.69
N ARG A 331 10.71 13.67 -3.89
CA ARG A 331 10.44 14.95 -3.21
C ARG A 331 10.27 14.80 -1.70
N ASP A 332 9.92 13.61 -1.22
CA ASP A 332 9.75 13.30 0.20
C ASP A 332 11.08 12.90 0.85
N GLY A 333 12.15 12.77 0.07
CA GLY A 333 13.50 12.40 0.49
C GLY A 333 13.75 10.90 0.49
N GLY A 334 12.83 10.09 -0.04
CA GLY A 334 13.03 8.66 -0.31
C GLY A 334 13.99 8.44 -1.47
N VAL A 335 14.72 7.33 -1.46
CA VAL A 335 15.68 7.00 -2.53
C VAL A 335 15.26 5.74 -3.26
N TRP A 336 15.07 5.87 -4.55
CA TRP A 336 14.74 4.81 -5.49
C TRP A 336 16.01 4.33 -6.17
N ILE A 337 16.31 3.06 -6.10
CA ILE A 337 17.53 2.44 -6.61
C ILE A 337 17.11 1.37 -7.61
N GLY A 338 17.28 1.70 -8.88
CA GLY A 338 17.02 0.79 -9.99
C GLY A 338 18.22 -0.07 -10.30
N THR A 339 18.03 -1.38 -10.36
CA THR A 339 19.08 -2.37 -10.60
C THR A 339 18.90 -3.09 -11.94
N TYR A 340 19.91 -3.83 -12.35
CA TYR A 340 19.89 -4.52 -13.65
C TYR A 340 19.05 -5.79 -13.65
N PHE A 341 19.08 -6.58 -12.55
CA PHE A 341 18.34 -7.85 -12.47
C PHE A 341 17.35 -7.92 -11.30
N GLY A 342 17.48 -7.06 -10.30
CA GLY A 342 16.74 -7.14 -9.04
C GLY A 342 15.52 -6.22 -8.94
N GLY A 343 15.17 -5.48 -10.00
CA GLY A 343 14.09 -4.50 -9.95
C GLY A 343 14.50 -3.23 -9.20
N ILE A 344 13.61 -2.72 -8.37
CA ILE A 344 13.79 -1.49 -7.61
C ILE A 344 13.94 -1.81 -6.12
N ASN A 345 14.92 -1.14 -5.50
CA ASN A 345 15.06 -1.07 -4.05
C ASN A 345 14.71 0.35 -3.62
N TYR A 346 13.75 0.49 -2.74
CA TYR A 346 13.33 1.78 -2.20
C TYR A 346 13.81 1.95 -0.76
N LEU A 347 14.56 3.00 -0.52
CA LEU A 347 15.00 3.41 0.80
C LEU A 347 14.07 4.51 1.31
N SER A 348 13.23 4.16 2.28
CA SER A 348 12.33 5.14 2.89
C SER A 348 13.12 6.19 3.68
N PRO A 349 12.74 7.47 3.62
CA PRO A 349 13.34 8.49 4.48
C PRO A 349 13.10 8.21 5.97
N LEU A 350 12.07 7.43 6.30
CA LEU A 350 11.80 7.00 7.68
C LEU A 350 12.80 5.94 8.15
N SER A 351 13.28 5.08 7.26
CA SER A 351 14.28 4.07 7.62
C SER A 351 15.60 4.67 8.12
N SER A 352 15.94 5.88 7.69
CA SER A 352 17.11 6.60 8.18
C SER A 352 16.95 7.14 9.60
N LEU A 353 15.74 7.14 10.17
CA LEU A 353 15.48 7.57 11.55
C LEU A 353 15.77 6.46 12.56
N PHE A 354 15.76 5.21 12.11
CA PHE A 354 16.12 4.07 12.94
C PHE A 354 17.54 3.61 12.61
N THR A 355 18.40 3.64 13.63
CA THR A 355 19.70 2.97 13.55
C THR A 355 19.49 1.54 14.01
N LEU A 356 19.72 0.60 13.09
CA LEU A 356 19.64 -0.83 13.38
C LEU A 356 20.99 -1.28 13.94
N ILE A 357 20.97 -1.94 15.08
CA ILE A 357 22.15 -2.51 15.71
C ILE A 357 21.92 -4.01 15.75
N GLU A 358 22.53 -4.74 14.80
CA GLU A 358 22.44 -6.19 14.78
C GLU A 358 23.15 -6.79 15.99
N ALA A 359 22.62 -7.93 16.44
CA ALA A 359 23.26 -8.73 17.47
C ALA A 359 24.62 -9.23 16.94
N GLY A 360 25.70 -8.68 17.48
CA GLY A 360 27.07 -9.14 17.17
C GLY A 360 27.45 -10.41 17.91
N GLU A 361 28.56 -11.03 17.52
CA GLU A 361 29.14 -12.12 18.28
C GLU A 361 29.34 -11.70 19.75
N GLY A 362 28.62 -12.40 20.67
CA GLY A 362 28.69 -12.14 22.13
C GLY A 362 27.57 -11.28 22.71
N CYS A 363 26.59 -10.81 21.91
CA CYS A 363 25.43 -10.07 22.42
C CYS A 363 24.15 -10.93 22.57
N GLY A 364 24.06 -12.06 21.87
CA GLY A 364 22.84 -12.83 21.71
C GLY A 364 21.87 -12.21 20.69
N HIS A 365 20.89 -12.97 20.26
CA HIS A 365 19.93 -12.53 19.24
C HIS A 365 18.61 -12.02 19.83
N ILE A 366 18.23 -12.51 21.00
CA ILE A 366 16.95 -12.18 21.65
C ILE A 366 17.21 -11.19 22.78
N ILE A 367 17.07 -9.91 22.48
CA ILE A 367 17.37 -8.84 23.44
C ILE A 367 16.20 -8.67 24.42
N SER A 368 16.46 -8.89 25.70
CA SER A 368 15.43 -8.95 26.74
C SER A 368 15.39 -7.74 27.66
N LYS A 369 16.53 -7.11 28.00
CA LYS A 369 16.57 -6.00 28.95
C LYS A 369 17.70 -5.01 28.65
N PHE A 370 17.49 -3.76 29.05
CA PHE A 370 18.49 -2.68 29.00
C PHE A 370 18.64 -2.00 30.34
N CYS A 371 19.88 -1.51 30.60
CA CYS A 371 20.16 -0.59 31.69
C CYS A 371 21.33 0.33 31.29
N GLU A 372 21.22 1.63 31.56
CA GLU A 372 22.29 2.62 31.29
C GLU A 372 23.17 2.80 32.53
N ASP A 373 24.50 2.79 32.35
CA ASP A 373 25.44 3.09 33.43
C ASP A 373 25.72 4.60 33.54
N PRO A 374 26.34 5.08 34.66
CA PRO A 374 26.66 6.49 34.82
C PRO A 374 27.60 7.07 33.76
N GLU A 375 28.35 6.23 33.06
CA GLU A 375 29.26 6.60 31.97
C GLU A 375 28.54 6.72 30.62
N GLY A 376 27.27 6.34 30.56
CA GLY A 376 26.44 6.38 29.38
C GLY A 376 26.58 5.15 28.47
N ASN A 377 27.17 4.05 28.96
CA ASN A 377 27.16 2.78 28.26
C ASN A 377 25.83 2.04 28.55
N ILE A 378 25.43 1.19 27.64
CA ILE A 378 24.19 0.42 27.76
C ILE A 378 24.49 -1.05 28.07
N TRP A 379 24.09 -1.49 29.23
CA TRP A 379 24.07 -2.91 29.59
C TRP A 379 22.90 -3.59 28.91
N ILE A 380 23.15 -4.69 28.25
CA ILE A 380 22.19 -5.44 27.44
C ILE A 380 22.10 -6.87 27.96
N GLY A 381 20.93 -7.26 28.39
CA GLY A 381 20.58 -8.64 28.66
C GLY A 381 19.95 -9.30 27.46
N SER A 382 20.27 -10.56 27.23
CA SER A 382 19.65 -11.38 26.21
C SER A 382 19.24 -12.75 26.75
N ASP A 383 18.29 -13.39 26.06
CA ASP A 383 17.81 -14.72 26.45
C ASP A 383 18.76 -15.82 26.01
N ASP A 384 19.60 -15.57 25.01
CA ASP A 384 20.45 -16.56 24.38
C ASP A 384 21.97 -16.22 24.42
N GLY A 385 22.35 -14.97 24.71
CA GLY A 385 23.75 -14.51 24.70
C GLY A 385 24.28 -14.00 26.07
N GLY A 386 23.41 -13.97 27.10
CA GLY A 386 23.79 -13.48 28.42
C GLY A 386 23.90 -11.98 28.52
N LEU A 387 24.95 -11.46 29.20
CA LEU A 387 25.15 -10.06 29.49
C LEU A 387 26.21 -9.44 28.59
N SER A 388 25.92 -8.28 28.03
CA SER A 388 26.85 -7.52 27.21
C SER A 388 26.84 -6.04 27.60
N LEU A 389 27.98 -5.36 27.40
CA LEU A 389 28.10 -3.92 27.53
C LEU A 389 28.28 -3.30 26.15
N TYR A 390 27.35 -2.46 25.76
CA TYR A 390 27.41 -1.67 24.53
C TYR A 390 27.90 -0.25 24.81
N ASN A 391 28.93 0.20 24.10
CA ASN A 391 29.37 1.56 24.13
C ASN A 391 28.78 2.35 22.94
N PRO A 392 27.87 3.30 23.18
CA PRO A 392 27.22 4.05 22.09
C PRO A 392 28.16 4.96 21.29
N ARG A 393 29.35 5.32 21.85
CA ARG A 393 30.32 6.20 21.19
C ARG A 393 31.21 5.46 20.19
N THR A 394 31.56 4.21 20.50
CA THR A 394 32.39 3.36 19.63
C THR A 394 31.60 2.37 18.81
N GLY A 395 30.32 2.11 19.17
CA GLY A 395 29.50 1.09 18.56
C GLY A 395 29.93 -0.34 18.90
N SER A 396 30.81 -0.53 19.91
CA SER A 396 31.38 -1.82 20.27
C SER A 396 30.60 -2.55 21.35
N TYR A 397 30.54 -3.86 21.26
CA TYR A 397 30.03 -4.77 22.29
C TYR A 397 31.14 -5.43 23.05
N THR A 398 30.97 -5.57 24.34
CA THR A 398 31.85 -6.33 25.22
C THR A 398 31.02 -7.34 25.99
N PRO A 399 31.11 -8.64 25.69
CA PRO A 399 30.42 -9.65 26.48
C PRO A 399 30.99 -9.70 27.90
N VAL A 400 30.10 -9.87 28.88
CA VAL A 400 30.44 -9.92 30.30
C VAL A 400 29.97 -11.22 30.90
N ALA A 401 30.92 -12.08 31.27
CA ALA A 401 30.59 -13.35 31.92
C ALA A 401 29.94 -13.09 33.28
N VAL A 402 28.74 -13.63 33.50
CA VAL A 402 28.01 -13.57 34.77
C VAL A 402 28.12 -14.89 35.54
N ASP A 403 28.26 -15.99 34.85
CA ASP A 403 28.48 -17.30 35.46
C ASP A 403 29.99 -17.66 35.45
N PRO A 404 30.58 -18.06 36.56
CA PRO A 404 31.98 -18.52 36.59
C PRO A 404 32.30 -19.66 35.64
N ARG A 405 31.27 -20.36 35.16
CA ARG A 405 31.37 -21.45 34.18
C ARG A 405 31.31 -20.98 32.74
N ASP A 406 31.31 -19.66 32.50
CA ASP A 406 31.20 -19.02 31.18
C ASP A 406 29.97 -19.48 30.39
N ARG A 407 28.87 -19.77 31.09
CA ARG A 407 27.59 -20.13 30.51
C ARG A 407 26.78 -18.90 30.23
N ALA A 408 26.25 -18.75 29.03
CA ALA A 408 25.27 -17.71 28.69
C ALA A 408 23.99 -17.93 29.52
N LEU A 409 23.61 -16.91 30.29
CA LEU A 409 22.44 -16.92 31.15
C LEU A 409 21.30 -16.20 30.41
N ASN A 410 20.08 -16.68 30.62
CA ASN A 410 18.87 -16.03 30.14
C ASN A 410 18.51 -14.88 31.08
N ILE A 411 18.66 -13.62 30.64
CA ILE A 411 18.57 -12.41 31.49
C ILE A 411 17.22 -11.73 31.26
N HIS A 412 16.49 -11.50 32.36
CA HIS A 412 15.18 -10.82 32.34
C HIS A 412 15.13 -9.53 33.15
N ALA A 413 16.08 -9.30 34.05
CA ALA A 413 16.13 -8.07 34.84
C ALA A 413 17.54 -7.47 34.87
N LEU A 414 17.62 -6.16 34.72
CA LEU A 414 18.85 -5.38 34.88
C LEU A 414 18.53 -4.07 35.62
N THR A 415 19.27 -3.77 36.66
CA THR A 415 19.16 -2.52 37.41
C THR A 415 20.49 -2.15 38.01
N ILE A 416 20.88 -0.88 37.85
CA ILE A 416 22.07 -0.33 38.51
C ILE A 416 21.68 0.41 39.77
N ASP A 417 22.37 0.09 40.86
CA ASP A 417 22.16 0.67 42.16
C ASP A 417 23.47 0.89 42.89
N GLY A 418 23.85 2.14 43.17
CA GLY A 418 24.99 2.51 43.97
C GLY A 418 26.34 1.90 43.55
N GLY A 419 26.55 1.71 42.23
CA GLY A 419 27.79 1.10 41.71
C GLY A 419 27.70 -0.44 41.56
N TRP A 420 26.55 -1.00 41.83
CA TRP A 420 26.25 -2.42 41.65
C TRP A 420 25.27 -2.61 40.47
N LEU A 421 25.56 -3.59 39.62
CA LEU A 421 24.61 -4.08 38.62
C LEU A 421 23.94 -5.34 39.18
N TRP A 422 22.62 -5.27 39.27
CA TRP A 422 21.76 -6.42 39.60
C TRP A 422 21.27 -7.07 38.32
N VAL A 423 21.46 -8.39 38.23
CA VAL A 423 21.12 -9.21 37.06
C VAL A 423 20.18 -10.33 37.46
N GLY A 424 18.91 -10.22 37.06
CA GLY A 424 17.93 -11.29 37.27
C GLY A 424 17.89 -12.21 36.08
N THR A 425 17.84 -13.51 36.37
CA THR A 425 17.88 -14.56 35.34
C THR A 425 16.65 -15.45 35.37
N TYR A 426 16.44 -16.14 34.27
CA TYR A 426 15.49 -17.26 34.21
C TYR A 426 16.21 -18.58 34.57
N GLY A 427 15.78 -19.20 35.63
CA GLY A 427 16.26 -20.51 36.10
C GLY A 427 17.56 -20.51 36.89
N ASP A 428 18.24 -19.37 37.09
CA ASP A 428 19.53 -19.35 37.80
C ASP A 428 19.60 -18.29 38.92
N GLY A 429 18.50 -17.60 39.22
CA GLY A 429 18.35 -16.66 40.30
C GLY A 429 18.87 -15.25 40.01
N LEU A 430 19.42 -14.58 41.02
CA LEU A 430 19.83 -13.18 41.00
C LEU A 430 21.33 -13.03 41.21
N TYR A 431 21.96 -12.21 40.38
CA TYR A 431 23.37 -11.86 40.52
C TYR A 431 23.50 -10.37 40.85
N ARG A 432 24.52 -10.05 41.65
CA ARG A 432 24.99 -8.69 41.95
C ARG A 432 26.45 -8.56 41.52
N ILE A 433 26.71 -7.60 40.63
CA ILE A 433 28.04 -7.38 40.02
C ILE A 433 28.52 -6.00 40.43
N ASP A 434 29.70 -5.90 41.00
CA ASP A 434 30.39 -4.59 41.24
C ASP A 434 30.88 -4.03 39.89
N LEU A 435 30.42 -2.85 39.53
CA LEU A 435 30.73 -2.25 38.23
C LEU A 435 32.21 -1.93 38.06
N ARG A 436 32.92 -1.63 39.14
CA ARG A 436 34.34 -1.27 39.18
C ARG A 436 35.25 -2.50 39.24
N THR A 437 34.96 -3.41 40.20
CA THR A 437 35.84 -4.56 40.49
C THR A 437 35.49 -5.81 39.73
N ARG A 438 34.26 -5.87 39.15
CA ARG A 438 33.69 -7.02 38.50
C ARG A 438 33.49 -8.23 39.41
N GLN A 439 33.53 -8.02 40.74
CA GLN A 439 33.21 -9.07 41.70
C GLN A 439 31.74 -9.36 41.65
N MET A 440 31.38 -10.65 41.73
CA MET A 440 30.01 -11.12 41.60
C MET A 440 29.59 -11.86 42.88
N LYS A 441 28.31 -11.64 43.22
CA LYS A 441 27.62 -12.44 44.25
C LYS A 441 26.34 -13.05 43.66
N HIS A 442 26.14 -14.35 43.86
CA HIS A 442 25.00 -15.12 43.39
C HIS A 442 24.02 -15.38 44.50
N PHE A 443 22.73 -15.11 44.27
CA PHE A 443 21.62 -15.32 45.19
C PHE A 443 20.69 -16.40 44.62
N THR A 444 20.45 -17.44 45.42
CA THR A 444 19.63 -18.57 45.06
C THR A 444 18.65 -18.91 46.17
N GLN A 445 17.77 -19.90 45.97
CA GLN A 445 16.85 -20.38 47.00
C GLN A 445 17.62 -20.94 48.23
N ALA A 446 18.71 -21.66 47.99
CA ALA A 446 19.49 -22.26 49.03
C ALA A 446 20.48 -21.24 49.64
N GLY A 447 20.25 -20.75 50.83
CA GLY A 447 21.15 -19.91 51.62
C GLY A 447 20.98 -18.42 51.53
N THR A 448 20.18 -17.87 50.57
CA THR A 448 19.93 -16.42 50.46
C THR A 448 18.46 -16.04 50.56
N GLY A 449 17.54 -17.00 50.56
CA GLY A 449 16.10 -16.78 50.81
C GLY A 449 15.30 -16.34 49.60
N LEU A 450 15.84 -16.41 48.39
CA LEU A 450 15.07 -16.13 47.17
C LEU A 450 13.97 -17.21 47.03
N ASP A 451 12.74 -16.80 46.75
CA ASP A 451 11.60 -17.71 46.64
C ASP A 451 11.58 -18.54 45.35
N ASN A 452 12.09 -17.98 44.27
CA ASN A 452 12.15 -18.61 42.95
C ASN A 452 13.39 -18.20 42.17
N LEU A 453 13.94 -19.05 41.31
CA LEU A 453 15.10 -18.79 40.48
C LEU A 453 14.77 -18.00 39.21
N ASP A 454 13.49 -17.85 38.86
CA ASP A 454 13.05 -17.03 37.75
C ASP A 454 12.78 -15.61 38.25
N VAL A 455 13.74 -14.71 37.99
CA VAL A 455 13.71 -13.30 38.40
C VAL A 455 13.47 -12.42 37.19
N TYR A 456 12.33 -11.74 37.14
CA TYR A 456 11.87 -10.95 36.00
C TYR A 456 12.04 -9.44 36.17
N SER A 457 12.07 -8.93 37.42
CA SER A 457 12.23 -7.49 37.68
C SER A 457 12.99 -7.24 38.96
N VAL A 458 13.76 -6.13 38.96
CA VAL A 458 14.50 -5.64 40.14
C VAL A 458 14.39 -4.12 40.15
N PHE A 459 13.98 -3.57 41.25
CA PHE A 459 13.73 -2.13 41.41
C PHE A 459 14.17 -1.64 42.79
N ARG A 460 14.86 -0.49 42.83
CA ARG A 460 15.20 0.23 44.07
C ARG A 460 14.22 1.37 44.25
N ASP A 461 13.48 1.35 45.36
CA ASP A 461 12.56 2.44 45.68
C ASP A 461 13.28 3.69 46.20
N SER A 462 12.56 4.79 46.31
CA SER A 462 13.08 6.09 46.78
C SER A 462 13.56 6.05 48.24
N ARG A 463 13.13 5.06 49.02
CA ARG A 463 13.56 4.82 50.42
C ARG A 463 14.79 3.94 50.54
N GLY A 464 15.32 3.48 49.40
CA GLY A 464 16.51 2.64 49.34
C GLY A 464 16.26 1.16 49.57
N GLN A 465 15.02 0.67 49.52
CA GLN A 465 14.71 -0.73 49.57
C GLN A 465 14.75 -1.36 48.20
N LEU A 466 15.46 -2.49 48.02
CA LEU A 466 15.45 -3.24 46.76
C LEU A 466 14.32 -4.27 46.73
N TRP A 467 13.54 -4.19 45.67
CA TRP A 467 12.41 -5.08 45.39
C TRP A 467 12.75 -6.01 44.21
N ILE A 468 12.32 -7.25 44.31
CA ILE A 468 12.61 -8.31 43.35
C ILE A 468 11.29 -8.97 42.98
N GLY A 469 10.96 -8.90 41.67
CA GLY A 469 9.81 -9.63 41.11
C GLY A 469 10.25 -10.97 40.57
N THR A 470 9.61 -12.01 41.07
CA THR A 470 9.86 -13.39 40.69
C THR A 470 8.63 -14.04 40.05
N LYS A 471 8.76 -15.26 39.60
CA LYS A 471 7.64 -16.09 39.08
C LYS A 471 6.61 -16.42 40.15
N MET A 472 6.96 -16.32 41.43
CA MET A 472 6.07 -16.73 42.52
C MET A 472 5.59 -15.58 43.38
N GLY A 473 6.15 -14.39 43.19
CA GLY A 473 5.77 -13.25 44.00
C GLY A 473 6.77 -12.11 44.05
N ILE A 474 6.67 -11.33 45.09
CA ILE A 474 7.47 -10.13 45.34
C ILE A 474 8.37 -10.38 46.54
N CYS A 475 9.68 -10.23 46.32
CA CYS A 475 10.69 -10.35 47.37
C CYS A 475 11.34 -9.00 47.70
N ARG A 476 11.93 -8.90 48.87
CA ARG A 476 12.68 -7.74 49.35
C ARG A 476 14.07 -8.14 49.76
N TYR A 477 15.06 -7.42 49.33
CA TYR A 477 16.46 -7.60 49.71
C TYR A 477 16.83 -6.75 50.90
N ASP A 478 17.47 -7.32 51.90
CA ASP A 478 18.01 -6.61 53.09
C ASP A 478 19.51 -6.38 52.86
N ASP A 479 19.92 -5.11 52.82
CA ASP A 479 21.30 -4.72 52.57
C ASP A 479 22.23 -5.09 53.77
N VAL A 480 21.67 -5.18 55.01
CA VAL A 480 22.49 -5.47 56.20
C VAL A 480 22.74 -6.95 56.33
N SER A 481 21.71 -7.75 56.31
CA SER A 481 21.83 -9.24 56.37
C SER A 481 22.26 -9.87 55.09
N GLN A 482 22.14 -9.16 53.97
CA GLN A 482 22.43 -9.60 52.60
C GLN A 482 21.57 -10.86 52.23
N THR A 483 20.35 -10.87 52.76
CA THR A 483 19.36 -11.96 52.49
C THR A 483 18.13 -11.40 51.78
N ILE A 484 17.43 -12.30 51.12
CA ILE A 484 16.17 -11.99 50.40
C ILE A 484 15.02 -12.61 51.20
N THR A 485 13.95 -11.87 51.34
CA THR A 485 12.73 -12.37 52.01
C THR A 485 11.55 -12.18 51.09
N CYS A 486 10.67 -13.20 51.02
CA CYS A 486 9.41 -13.06 50.29
C CYS A 486 8.49 -12.09 51.03
N ALA A 487 8.15 -10.97 50.40
CA ALA A 487 7.25 -9.94 50.94
C ALA A 487 5.78 -10.24 50.64
N PHE A 488 5.48 -10.81 49.47
CA PHE A 488 4.15 -11.16 49.00
C PHE A 488 4.18 -12.31 48.03
N GLY A 489 3.70 -13.47 48.48
CA GLY A 489 3.59 -14.66 47.61
C GLY A 489 2.31 -14.66 46.81
N LEU A 490 2.40 -14.78 45.50
CA LEU A 490 1.28 -14.78 44.58
C LEU A 490 0.92 -16.18 44.08
N GLY A 491 1.76 -17.17 44.32
CA GLY A 491 1.59 -18.55 43.85
C GLY A 491 2.05 -18.76 42.39
N HIS A 492 1.70 -19.91 41.82
CA HIS A 492 2.06 -20.25 40.46
C HIS A 492 1.36 -19.36 39.42
N ASN A 493 2.01 -19.13 38.29
CA ASN A 493 1.53 -18.32 37.14
C ASN A 493 1.22 -16.85 37.50
N SER A 494 2.17 -16.21 38.16
CA SER A 494 2.05 -14.80 38.57
C SER A 494 3.34 -14.01 38.41
N ASP A 495 4.01 -14.19 37.28
CA ASP A 495 5.29 -13.57 36.96
C ASP A 495 5.22 -12.04 37.19
N VAL A 496 6.04 -11.53 38.12
CA VAL A 496 6.12 -10.10 38.42
C VAL A 496 7.19 -9.48 37.52
N VAL A 497 6.73 -8.92 36.39
CA VAL A 497 7.58 -8.57 35.25
C VAL A 497 8.07 -7.12 35.24
N ASP A 498 7.37 -6.23 35.97
CA ASP A 498 7.78 -4.82 36.06
C ASP A 498 7.39 -4.21 37.40
N ILE A 499 8.17 -3.20 37.86
CA ILE A 499 7.99 -2.51 39.13
C ILE A 499 8.27 -1.03 38.94
N CYS A 500 7.37 -0.16 39.41
CA CYS A 500 7.61 1.27 39.44
C CYS A 500 7.11 1.91 40.74
N GLU A 501 7.54 3.14 41.03
CA GLU A 501 7.13 3.94 42.18
C GLU A 501 6.47 5.22 41.65
N ASP A 502 5.30 5.57 42.26
CA ASP A 502 4.64 6.83 41.93
C ASP A 502 5.16 8.02 42.79
N ALA A 503 4.76 9.22 42.44
CA ALA A 503 5.18 10.43 43.11
C ALA A 503 4.74 10.53 44.60
N ARG A 504 3.77 9.68 45.00
CA ARG A 504 3.29 9.57 46.38
C ARG A 504 4.01 8.49 47.16
N GLY A 505 4.95 7.77 46.52
CA GLY A 505 5.74 6.71 47.11
C GLY A 505 5.03 5.36 47.17
N HIS A 506 3.90 5.13 46.48
CA HIS A 506 3.32 3.80 46.35
C HIS A 506 4.09 3.01 45.30
N LEU A 507 4.29 1.73 45.55
CA LEU A 507 4.87 0.82 44.59
C LEU A 507 3.78 0.10 43.82
N TRP A 508 4.02 -0.02 42.52
CA TRP A 508 3.15 -0.71 41.58
C TRP A 508 3.92 -1.87 40.92
N PHE A 509 3.29 -3.01 40.92
CA PHE A 509 3.88 -4.25 40.36
C PHE A 509 2.99 -4.76 39.24
N ALA A 510 3.60 -5.02 38.08
CA ALA A 510 2.94 -5.67 36.94
C ALA A 510 3.07 -7.16 37.03
N SER A 511 1.98 -7.89 36.96
CA SER A 511 1.99 -9.33 36.96
C SER A 511 1.31 -9.92 35.73
N LEU A 512 1.96 -10.92 35.12
CA LEU A 512 1.35 -11.76 34.11
C LEU A 512 0.58 -12.88 34.81
N GLY A 513 -0.73 -12.69 34.95
CA GLY A 513 -1.65 -13.64 35.56
C GLY A 513 -2.32 -13.20 36.88
N LYS A 514 -1.91 -12.07 37.46
CA LYS A 514 -2.55 -11.45 38.62
C LYS A 514 -2.91 -9.97 38.42
N GLY A 515 -2.56 -9.40 37.27
CA GLY A 515 -2.87 -8.03 36.95
C GLY A 515 -1.93 -7.02 37.65
N LEU A 516 -2.50 -5.93 38.13
CA LEU A 516 -1.79 -4.83 38.79
C LEU A 516 -1.84 -4.99 40.30
N ILE A 517 -0.69 -4.83 40.97
CA ILE A 517 -0.58 -4.92 42.42
C ILE A 517 -0.03 -3.61 42.97
N ARG A 518 -0.71 -3.01 43.93
CA ARG A 518 -0.26 -1.80 44.62
C ARG A 518 0.24 -2.14 46.02
N TYR A 519 1.34 -1.57 46.40
CA TYR A 519 1.83 -1.59 47.80
C TYR A 519 1.86 -0.17 48.36
N GLY A 520 1.11 0.00 49.46
CA GLY A 520 1.07 1.23 50.24
C GLY A 520 2.07 1.14 51.40
N PHE A 521 2.94 2.12 51.54
CA PHE A 521 3.89 2.15 52.68
C PHE A 521 3.23 2.56 53.98
N ASP A 522 2.14 3.33 53.89
CA ASP A 522 1.45 3.86 55.07
C ASP A 522 0.74 2.75 55.90
N ASP A 523 0.18 1.77 55.20
CA ASP A 523 -0.51 0.63 55.78
C ASP A 523 0.25 -0.70 55.71
N GLY A 524 1.38 -0.71 54.94
CA GLY A 524 2.18 -1.90 54.71
C GLY A 524 1.48 -3.04 53.96
N ARG A 525 0.42 -2.73 53.18
CA ARG A 525 -0.42 -3.74 52.57
C ARG A 525 -0.26 -3.78 51.06
N PHE A 526 -0.41 -4.99 50.54
CA PHE A 526 -0.55 -5.23 49.10
C PHE A 526 -2.03 -5.29 48.72
N ALA A 527 -2.42 -4.53 47.73
CA ALA A 527 -3.76 -4.53 47.12
C ALA A 527 -3.69 -5.02 45.67
N LEU A 528 -4.58 -5.95 45.33
CA LEU A 528 -4.67 -6.55 43.99
C LEU A 528 -5.77 -5.83 43.20
N CYS A 529 -5.42 -5.30 42.03
CA CYS A 529 -6.31 -4.70 41.05
C CYS A 529 -6.43 -5.66 39.84
N SER A 530 -7.28 -6.69 39.98
CA SER A 530 -7.50 -7.69 38.90
C SER A 530 -8.86 -7.52 38.25
N HIS A 531 -9.09 -8.24 37.14
CA HIS A 531 -10.37 -8.30 36.45
C HIS A 531 -11.52 -8.69 37.42
N ASP A 532 -11.29 -9.62 38.31
CA ASP A 532 -12.27 -10.11 39.30
C ASP A 532 -12.66 -9.05 40.34
N SER A 533 -11.83 -8.02 40.53
CA SER A 533 -12.11 -6.91 41.44
C SER A 533 -13.03 -5.83 40.88
N GLY A 534 -13.58 -6.04 39.68
CA GLY A 534 -14.56 -5.14 39.04
C GLY A 534 -13.94 -3.94 38.30
N GLY A 535 -12.62 -3.84 38.18
CA GLY A 535 -11.91 -2.74 37.54
C GLY A 535 -11.76 -2.85 36.04
N GLY A 536 -12.09 -4.00 35.39
CA GLY A 536 -11.99 -4.19 33.95
C GLY A 536 -10.56 -4.29 33.37
N LEU A 537 -9.55 -4.38 34.24
CA LEU A 537 -8.15 -4.54 33.85
C LEU A 537 -7.85 -6.01 33.53
N SER A 538 -7.02 -6.25 32.50
CA SER A 538 -6.49 -7.60 32.20
C SER A 538 -5.63 -8.12 33.36
N ASP A 539 -5.75 -9.43 33.66
CA ASP A 539 -4.85 -10.12 34.59
C ASP A 539 -3.42 -10.27 34.05
N PHE A 540 -3.19 -9.92 32.79
CA PHE A 540 -1.90 -9.97 32.13
C PHE A 540 -1.36 -8.55 31.91
N VAL A 541 -0.78 -7.97 32.95
CA VAL A 541 -0.10 -6.67 32.91
C VAL A 541 1.38 -6.90 32.61
N SER A 542 1.89 -6.28 31.54
CA SER A 542 3.22 -6.51 30.99
C SER A 542 4.24 -5.43 31.36
N CYS A 543 3.83 -4.17 31.45
CA CYS A 543 4.73 -3.06 31.73
C CYS A 543 4.00 -1.88 32.37
N LEU A 544 4.76 -1.04 33.09
CA LEU A 544 4.28 0.13 33.79
C LEU A 544 5.13 1.35 33.48
N ALA A 545 4.51 2.53 33.45
CA ALA A 545 5.24 3.79 33.36
C ALA A 545 4.46 4.89 34.10
N VAL A 546 5.13 5.65 34.97
CA VAL A 546 4.53 6.72 35.77
C VAL A 546 4.84 8.06 35.13
N GLU A 547 3.80 8.89 34.92
CA GLU A 547 3.94 10.25 34.41
C GLU A 547 3.04 11.21 35.25
N GLY A 548 3.63 11.90 36.21
CA GLY A 548 2.89 12.72 37.16
C GLY A 548 1.89 11.90 37.97
N ASP A 549 0.61 12.24 37.89
CA ASP A 549 -0.49 11.49 38.56
C ASP A 549 -1.04 10.34 37.67
N ASN A 550 -0.48 10.08 36.51
CA ASN A 550 -0.89 8.99 35.63
C ASN A 550 0.03 7.78 35.74
N LEU A 551 -0.54 6.62 35.99
CA LEU A 551 0.14 5.34 35.81
C LEU A 551 -0.34 4.72 34.47
N TRP A 552 0.57 4.64 33.52
CA TRP A 552 0.34 3.99 32.26
C TRP A 552 0.58 2.48 32.39
N ILE A 553 -0.36 1.68 31.91
CA ILE A 553 -0.39 0.23 32.11
C ILE A 553 -0.47 -0.45 30.73
N GLY A 554 0.57 -1.17 30.36
CA GLY A 554 0.58 -2.03 29.19
C GLY A 554 0.03 -3.41 29.52
N THR A 555 -0.85 -3.93 28.67
CA THR A 555 -1.52 -5.23 28.91
C THR A 555 -1.49 -6.13 27.69
N HIS A 556 -1.62 -7.45 27.93
CA HIS A 556 -1.99 -8.41 26.92
C HIS A 556 -3.54 -8.50 26.86
N GLY A 557 -4.14 -7.93 25.84
CA GLY A 557 -5.59 -8.07 25.60
C GLY A 557 -6.43 -6.79 25.79
N CYS A 558 -6.05 -5.90 26.74
CA CYS A 558 -6.74 -4.61 26.93
C CYS A 558 -5.99 -3.44 26.30
N GLY A 559 -4.79 -3.67 25.73
CA GLY A 559 -3.95 -2.61 25.16
C GLY A 559 -3.35 -1.70 26.22
N LEU A 560 -3.44 -0.38 26.03
CA LEU A 560 -2.98 0.63 26.96
C LEU A 560 -4.10 1.09 27.87
N CYS A 561 -3.87 1.00 29.18
CA CYS A 561 -4.75 1.53 30.22
C CYS A 561 -4.05 2.64 30.97
N ARG A 562 -4.84 3.55 31.55
CA ARG A 562 -4.38 4.62 32.41
C ARG A 562 -5.07 4.53 33.78
N TYR A 563 -4.27 4.56 34.80
CA TYR A 563 -4.77 4.69 36.17
C TYR A 563 -4.44 6.11 36.69
N ASP A 564 -5.47 6.87 37.04
CA ASP A 564 -5.31 8.17 37.66
C ASP A 564 -5.08 7.97 39.16
N ILE A 565 -3.84 8.23 39.58
CA ILE A 565 -3.39 8.03 40.98
C ILE A 565 -4.10 8.98 41.94
N ALA A 566 -4.49 10.18 41.48
CA ALA A 566 -5.17 11.16 42.29
C ALA A 566 -6.66 10.84 42.50
N ALA A 567 -7.31 10.40 41.42
CA ALA A 567 -8.74 10.07 41.42
C ALA A 567 -9.02 8.62 41.82
N ASP A 568 -8.00 7.77 41.92
CA ASP A 568 -8.11 6.32 42.20
C ASP A 568 -9.02 5.62 41.17
N THR A 569 -8.85 5.97 39.88
CA THR A 569 -9.72 5.48 38.80
C THR A 569 -8.91 4.89 37.66
N LEU A 570 -9.39 3.76 37.15
CA LEU A 570 -8.84 3.08 35.98
C LEU A 570 -9.66 3.42 34.74
N SER A 571 -9.00 3.77 33.67
CA SER A 571 -9.60 3.98 32.35
C SER A 571 -8.84 3.24 31.25
N ARG A 572 -9.55 2.76 30.26
CA ARG A 572 -8.95 2.26 29.02
C ARG A 572 -8.73 3.45 28.10
N GLU A 573 -7.48 3.71 27.71
CA GLU A 573 -7.15 4.94 26.99
C GLU A 573 -7.64 4.92 25.54
N PHE A 574 -7.46 3.81 24.83
CA PHE A 574 -8.00 3.64 23.50
C PHE A 574 -8.16 2.16 23.12
N ASP A 575 -9.02 1.91 22.12
CA ASP A 575 -9.22 0.57 21.60
C ASP A 575 -8.06 0.21 20.64
N MET A 576 -7.36 -0.86 20.96
CA MET A 576 -6.25 -1.37 20.13
C MET A 576 -6.73 -2.24 18.95
N LEU A 577 -8.03 -2.52 18.83
CA LEU A 577 -8.57 -3.32 17.74
C LEU A 577 -8.25 -2.76 16.35
N PRO A 578 -8.32 -1.45 16.08
CA PRO A 578 -7.92 -0.87 14.79
C PRO A 578 -6.45 -1.10 14.44
N TYR A 579 -5.60 -1.30 15.46
CA TYR A 579 -4.16 -1.55 15.28
C TYR A 579 -3.80 -3.04 15.32
N GLY A 580 -4.80 -3.91 15.24
CA GLY A 580 -4.64 -5.36 15.13
C GLY A 580 -4.58 -6.11 16.44
N ASN A 581 -5.33 -5.69 17.47
CA ASN A 581 -5.40 -6.32 18.78
C ASN A 581 -4.03 -6.52 19.42
N CYS A 582 -3.25 -5.43 19.51
CA CYS A 582 -1.87 -5.46 19.96
C CYS A 582 -1.75 -5.67 21.47
N ALA A 583 -0.84 -6.54 21.87
CA ALA A 583 -0.32 -6.56 23.23
C ALA A 583 0.74 -5.43 23.35
N VAL A 584 0.71 -4.66 24.43
CA VAL A 584 1.73 -3.66 24.75
C VAL A 584 2.80 -4.33 25.61
N PHE A 585 4.05 -4.36 25.16
CA PHE A 585 5.14 -5.04 25.83
C PHE A 585 6.08 -4.12 26.62
N GLN A 586 6.19 -2.86 26.21
CA GLN A 586 6.98 -1.84 26.88
C GLN A 586 6.40 -0.46 26.59
N ILE A 587 6.48 0.42 27.57
CA ILE A 587 6.14 1.84 27.48
C ILE A 587 7.42 2.65 27.73
N VAL A 588 7.83 3.48 26.77
CA VAL A 588 8.95 4.40 26.91
C VAL A 588 8.43 5.83 26.78
N GLN A 589 8.65 6.65 27.80
CA GLN A 589 8.16 8.02 27.85
C GLN A 589 9.15 9.02 27.24
N ASN A 590 8.65 10.01 26.52
CA ASN A 590 9.43 11.10 25.96
C ASN A 590 8.65 12.41 25.89
N GLY A 591 8.73 13.25 26.94
CA GLY A 591 8.21 14.63 26.91
C GLY A 591 6.71 14.75 26.59
N GLY A 592 5.88 13.89 27.18
CA GLY A 592 4.44 13.85 26.95
C GLY A 592 4.03 12.94 25.77
N GLU A 593 4.97 12.26 25.13
CA GLU A 593 4.72 11.21 24.15
C GLU A 593 5.04 9.84 24.75
N LEU A 594 4.27 8.84 24.40
CA LEU A 594 4.48 7.45 24.75
C LEU A 594 4.87 6.64 23.52
N TRP A 595 5.98 5.90 23.64
CA TRP A 595 6.44 4.96 22.65
C TRP A 595 6.12 3.54 23.16
N LEU A 596 5.21 2.85 22.48
CA LEU A 596 4.68 1.56 22.89
C LEU A 596 5.22 0.48 21.98
N THR A 597 5.97 -0.47 22.53
CA THR A 597 6.35 -1.65 21.77
C THR A 597 5.23 -2.68 21.80
N THR A 598 4.96 -3.30 20.65
CA THR A 598 3.86 -4.24 20.51
C THR A 598 4.29 -5.50 19.74
N ASN A 599 3.37 -6.44 19.62
CA ASN A 599 3.53 -7.62 18.74
C ASN A 599 3.29 -7.33 17.25
N ARG A 600 2.98 -6.07 16.87
CA ARG A 600 2.68 -5.66 15.47
C ARG A 600 3.31 -4.35 15.06
N GLY A 601 4.39 -3.95 15.69
CA GLY A 601 5.11 -2.71 15.42
C GLY A 601 5.27 -1.83 16.64
N LEU A 602 5.87 -0.66 16.41
CA LEU A 602 6.08 0.37 17.42
C LEU A 602 5.00 1.45 17.26
N LEU A 603 4.34 1.80 18.34
CA LEU A 603 3.35 2.88 18.35
C LEU A 603 3.92 4.11 19.06
N LYS A 604 3.76 5.27 18.46
CA LYS A 604 3.93 6.57 19.10
C LYS A 604 2.55 7.11 19.44
N TYR A 605 2.30 7.48 20.68
CA TYR A 605 1.03 8.00 21.17
C TYR A 605 1.25 9.31 21.94
N SER A 606 0.45 10.33 21.65
CA SER A 606 0.45 11.61 22.38
C SER A 606 -0.83 11.75 23.17
N PRO A 607 -0.81 11.47 24.48
CA PRO A 607 -1.97 11.63 25.36
C PRO A 607 -2.52 13.07 25.29
N GLY A 608 -3.83 13.22 25.23
CA GLY A 608 -4.50 14.53 25.14
C GLY A 608 -4.96 14.93 23.74
N ASN A 609 -4.40 14.36 22.67
CA ASN A 609 -4.82 14.62 21.30
C ASN A 609 -5.82 13.56 20.77
N GLY A 610 -6.21 12.62 21.63
CA GLY A 610 -7.16 11.55 21.31
C GLY A 610 -6.56 10.40 20.47
N PRO A 611 -7.40 9.41 20.10
CA PRO A 611 -6.93 8.23 19.36
C PRO A 611 -6.32 8.53 17.99
N GLN A 612 -6.57 9.70 17.44
CA GLN A 612 -6.04 10.14 16.15
C GLN A 612 -4.55 10.50 16.19
N SER A 613 -3.95 10.61 17.38
CA SER A 613 -2.53 10.92 17.57
C SER A 613 -1.63 9.69 17.67
N ILE A 614 -2.10 8.54 17.18
CA ILE A 614 -1.33 7.29 17.21
C ILE A 614 -0.62 7.09 15.87
N TYR A 615 0.71 6.97 15.94
CA TYR A 615 1.55 6.61 14.80
C TYR A 615 2.12 5.22 14.98
N LYS A 616 1.91 4.35 13.98
CA LYS A 616 2.44 2.99 13.97
C LYS A 616 3.65 2.90 13.05
N PHE A 617 4.75 2.37 13.54
CA PHE A 617 5.96 2.06 12.78
C PHE A 617 6.11 0.55 12.65
N THR A 618 6.47 0.12 11.45
CA THR A 618 6.66 -1.29 11.12
C THR A 618 8.04 -1.51 10.51
N SER A 619 8.33 -2.75 10.19
CA SER A 619 9.54 -3.10 9.46
C SER A 619 9.65 -2.39 8.10
N ASP A 620 8.55 -1.99 7.50
CA ASP A 620 8.53 -1.25 6.23
C ASP A 620 8.97 0.21 6.40
N ASP A 621 8.91 0.72 7.63
CA ASP A 621 9.39 2.05 8.00
C ASP A 621 10.87 2.04 8.45
N GLY A 622 11.51 0.88 8.46
CA GLY A 622 12.91 0.73 8.80
C GLY A 622 13.18 0.08 10.17
N LEU A 623 12.18 -0.45 10.87
CA LEU A 623 12.40 -1.24 12.07
C LEU A 623 13.01 -2.61 11.72
N LEU A 624 13.82 -3.15 12.61
CA LEU A 624 14.45 -4.46 12.43
C LEU A 624 13.41 -5.59 12.38
N ALA A 625 12.35 -5.48 13.20
CA ALA A 625 11.26 -6.44 13.26
C ALA A 625 9.94 -5.76 13.65
N ASN A 626 8.81 -6.43 13.41
CA ASN A 626 7.48 -5.99 13.84
C ASN A 626 7.09 -6.48 15.23
N ILE A 627 7.83 -7.45 15.77
CA ILE A 627 7.60 -8.05 17.08
C ILE A 627 8.74 -7.67 17.99
N PHE A 628 8.41 -7.06 19.12
CA PHE A 628 9.35 -6.66 20.14
C PHE A 628 9.31 -7.60 21.33
N ASN A 629 10.40 -7.62 22.10
CA ASN A 629 10.49 -8.42 23.31
C ASN A 629 9.87 -7.64 24.50
N ALA A 630 9.29 -8.39 25.44
CA ALA A 630 8.67 -7.81 26.62
C ALA A 630 9.72 -7.08 27.48
N ASN A 631 9.35 -5.91 28.00
CA ASN A 631 10.19 -5.08 28.86
C ASN A 631 11.59 -4.74 28.31
N SER A 632 11.75 -4.81 26.98
CA SER A 632 12.99 -4.56 26.28
C SER A 632 13.00 -3.18 25.62
N GLY A 633 13.08 -2.14 26.43
CA GLY A 633 13.15 -0.76 25.96
C GLY A 633 13.66 0.19 27.03
N ILE A 634 14.51 1.16 26.64
CA ILE A 634 15.03 2.22 27.50
C ILE A 634 15.19 3.52 26.72
N LYS A 635 14.96 4.66 27.40
CA LYS A 635 15.41 5.98 26.96
C LYS A 635 16.70 6.31 27.66
N SER A 636 17.77 6.53 26.90
CA SER A 636 19.08 6.90 27.46
C SER A 636 19.13 8.36 27.91
N SER A 637 20.11 8.69 28.72
CA SER A 637 20.44 10.05 29.17
C SER A 637 20.68 11.00 28.00
N THR A 638 21.16 10.50 26.86
CA THR A 638 21.35 11.26 25.61
C THR A 638 20.05 11.51 24.83
N GLY A 639 18.93 11.00 25.31
CA GLY A 639 17.61 11.15 24.67
C GLY A 639 17.29 10.12 23.58
N HIS A 640 18.23 9.22 23.26
CA HIS A 640 17.96 8.12 22.34
C HIS A 640 17.11 7.04 23.02
N ILE A 641 16.21 6.45 22.25
CA ILE A 641 15.46 5.27 22.67
C ILE A 641 16.09 4.04 22.03
N TYR A 642 16.29 3.00 22.86
CA TYR A 642 16.75 1.67 22.46
C TYR A 642 15.63 0.69 22.71
N ILE A 643 15.31 -0.13 21.70
CA ILE A 643 14.25 -1.14 21.78
C ILE A 643 14.78 -2.45 21.24
N GLY A 644 14.68 -3.50 22.04
CA GLY A 644 15.12 -4.84 21.72
C GLY A 644 14.05 -5.64 20.99
N CYS A 645 14.52 -6.41 20.03
CA CYS A 645 13.72 -7.39 19.31
C CYS A 645 14.54 -8.65 19.05
N ASN A 646 13.97 -9.61 18.39
CA ASN A 646 14.71 -10.75 17.87
C ASN A 646 15.67 -10.26 16.78
N ASN A 647 16.93 -10.65 16.86
CA ASN A 647 18.06 -10.30 15.99
C ASN A 647 18.68 -8.91 16.19
N GLY A 648 18.33 -8.18 17.25
CA GLY A 648 19.06 -6.93 17.54
C GLY A 648 18.24 -5.83 18.20
N ILE A 649 18.69 -4.59 17.98
CA ILE A 649 18.23 -3.41 18.69
C ILE A 649 17.86 -2.32 17.67
N ASN A 650 16.72 -1.68 17.85
CA ASN A 650 16.36 -0.46 17.18
C ASN A 650 16.73 0.73 18.07
N LYS A 651 17.58 1.62 17.56
CA LYS A 651 17.97 2.86 18.22
C LYS A 651 17.43 4.04 17.41
N PHE A 652 16.82 5.02 18.06
CA PHE A 652 16.32 6.21 17.38
C PHE A 652 16.24 7.41 18.33
N TYR A 653 16.11 8.61 17.72
CA TYR A 653 15.94 9.85 18.44
C TYR A 653 14.52 10.40 18.21
N PRO A 654 13.67 10.47 19.24
CA PRO A 654 12.24 10.81 19.07
C PRO A 654 11.95 12.14 18.38
N TYR A 655 12.79 13.17 18.61
CA TYR A 655 12.60 14.50 18.02
C TYR A 655 12.78 14.55 16.50
N ASP A 656 13.48 13.58 15.90
CA ASP A 656 13.66 13.52 14.44
C ASP A 656 12.36 13.22 13.72
N PHE A 657 11.44 12.51 14.38
CA PHE A 657 10.11 12.22 13.85
C PHE A 657 9.21 13.45 13.84
N THR A 658 9.19 14.21 14.92
CA THR A 658 8.34 15.41 15.04
C THR A 658 8.71 16.48 14.00
N ARG A 659 9.97 16.60 13.65
CA ARG A 659 10.46 17.55 12.64
C ARG A 659 9.99 17.18 11.23
N ARG A 660 9.82 15.91 10.90
CA ARG A 660 9.42 15.43 9.58
C ARG A 660 7.90 15.34 9.41
N GLU A 661 7.16 15.00 10.46
CA GLU A 661 5.70 14.95 10.46
C GLU A 661 5.05 16.26 9.98
N ASN A 662 5.67 17.39 10.28
CA ASN A 662 5.20 18.73 9.90
C ASN A 662 5.53 19.16 8.46
N SER A 663 6.25 18.36 7.66
CA SER A 663 6.75 18.77 6.35
C SER A 663 6.15 18.04 5.16
N ALA A 664 5.47 16.91 5.34
CA ALA A 664 4.96 16.11 4.22
C ALA A 664 3.57 16.59 3.76
N LYS A 665 3.54 17.36 2.65
CA LYS A 665 2.32 17.68 1.93
C LYS A 665 2.02 16.59 0.91
N LEU A 666 1.07 15.73 1.19
CA LEU A 666 0.68 14.66 0.28
C LEU A 666 -0.15 15.21 -0.89
N SER A 667 0.24 14.89 -2.11
CA SER A 667 -0.52 15.17 -3.33
C SER A 667 -1.54 14.07 -3.57
N VAL A 668 -2.80 14.46 -3.81
CA VAL A 668 -3.86 13.53 -4.20
C VAL A 668 -4.10 13.62 -5.70
N VAL A 669 -4.09 12.47 -6.36
CA VAL A 669 -4.32 12.30 -7.79
C VAL A 669 -5.57 11.44 -8.05
N PHE A 670 -6.14 11.57 -9.24
CA PHE A 670 -7.38 10.88 -9.63
C PHE A 670 -7.10 9.91 -10.79
N PRO A 671 -6.85 8.62 -10.49
CA PRO A 671 -6.53 7.64 -11.52
C PRO A 671 -7.68 7.37 -12.50
N ASP A 672 -8.93 7.33 -12.03
CA ASP A 672 -10.06 6.95 -12.86
C ASP A 672 -11.37 7.66 -12.45
N PHE A 673 -12.20 7.91 -13.45
CA PHE A 673 -13.57 8.37 -13.31
C PHE A 673 -14.51 7.37 -13.97
N LYS A 674 -15.47 6.86 -13.20
CA LYS A 674 -16.39 5.83 -13.66
C LYS A 674 -17.82 6.36 -13.68
N LEU A 675 -18.53 6.02 -14.73
CA LEU A 675 -19.95 6.29 -14.84
C LEU A 675 -20.71 4.94 -14.87
N PHE A 676 -21.62 4.74 -13.91
CA PHE A 676 -22.30 3.47 -13.71
C PHE A 676 -21.35 2.26 -13.62
N ASN A 677 -20.28 2.40 -12.83
CA ASN A 677 -19.19 1.43 -12.61
C ASN A 677 -18.40 1.03 -13.87
N ARG A 678 -18.41 1.86 -14.90
CA ARG A 678 -17.56 1.68 -16.09
C ARG A 678 -16.65 2.89 -16.25
N SER A 679 -15.37 2.63 -16.43
CA SER A 679 -14.39 3.69 -16.73
C SER A 679 -14.80 4.49 -17.96
N VAL A 680 -14.71 5.80 -17.87
CA VAL A 680 -15.04 6.71 -18.94
C VAL A 680 -13.81 6.92 -19.82
N PRO A 681 -13.85 6.53 -21.10
CA PRO A 681 -12.70 6.71 -21.96
C PRO A 681 -12.47 8.19 -22.26
N VAL A 682 -11.21 8.55 -22.49
CA VAL A 682 -10.80 9.85 -22.99
C VAL A 682 -11.02 9.89 -24.51
N ASP A 683 -12.23 10.23 -24.94
CA ASP A 683 -12.66 10.21 -26.36
C ASP A 683 -13.25 11.54 -26.85
N GLY A 684 -13.14 12.56 -26.04
CA GLY A 684 -13.67 13.89 -26.33
C GLY A 684 -15.19 14.05 -26.14
N ARG A 685 -15.90 12.99 -25.77
CA ARG A 685 -17.37 13.03 -25.56
C ARG A 685 -17.72 13.51 -24.16
N LEU A 686 -17.15 12.88 -23.14
CA LEU A 686 -17.36 13.21 -21.74
C LEU A 686 -16.07 13.73 -21.09
N LEU A 687 -14.98 13.05 -21.33
CA LEU A 687 -13.63 13.45 -20.96
C LEU A 687 -12.84 13.78 -22.24
N SER A 688 -12.31 14.99 -22.28
CA SER A 688 -11.35 15.42 -23.31
C SER A 688 -9.93 15.08 -22.90
N ASN A 689 -9.68 15.04 -21.58
CA ASN A 689 -8.42 14.68 -20.96
C ASN A 689 -8.70 13.70 -19.80
N THR A 690 -7.67 13.03 -19.30
CA THR A 690 -7.78 12.24 -18.07
C THR A 690 -8.38 13.08 -16.94
N ILE A 691 -9.12 12.45 -16.04
CA ILE A 691 -9.82 13.17 -14.96
C ILE A 691 -8.85 13.95 -14.07
N ASP A 692 -7.66 13.44 -13.89
CA ASP A 692 -6.59 14.08 -13.13
C ASP A 692 -6.07 15.37 -13.76
N CYS A 693 -6.10 15.49 -15.10
CA CYS A 693 -5.77 16.70 -15.82
C CYS A 693 -6.96 17.63 -16.01
N GLN A 694 -8.14 17.09 -16.32
CA GLN A 694 -9.33 17.87 -16.63
C GLN A 694 -10.01 18.45 -15.39
N ARG A 695 -10.06 17.68 -14.30
CA ARG A 695 -10.67 18.01 -12.99
C ARG A 695 -12.09 18.61 -13.05
N SER A 696 -12.77 18.39 -14.16
CA SER A 696 -14.16 18.82 -14.33
C SER A 696 -14.92 17.89 -15.25
N VAL A 697 -16.15 17.54 -14.89
CA VAL A 697 -17.02 16.64 -15.67
C VAL A 697 -18.42 17.23 -15.79
N ARG A 698 -19.01 17.17 -17.00
CA ARG A 698 -20.38 17.59 -17.25
C ARG A 698 -21.25 16.39 -17.54
N LEU A 699 -22.13 16.04 -16.63
CA LEU A 699 -23.10 14.97 -16.75
C LEU A 699 -24.47 15.52 -17.09
N ARG A 700 -25.27 14.76 -17.82
CA ARG A 700 -26.64 15.14 -18.13
C ARG A 700 -27.60 14.03 -17.76
N GLY A 701 -28.51 14.28 -16.82
CA GLY A 701 -29.49 13.28 -16.39
C GLY A 701 -30.33 13.76 -15.21
N ARG A 702 -31.37 13.02 -14.89
CA ARG A 702 -32.25 13.32 -13.75
C ARG A 702 -31.70 12.74 -12.44
N LYS A 703 -31.08 11.60 -12.52
CA LYS A 703 -30.46 10.85 -11.42
C LYS A 703 -29.16 10.27 -11.96
N MET A 704 -28.03 10.84 -11.59
CA MET A 704 -26.73 10.40 -12.08
C MET A 704 -25.99 9.66 -10.99
N SER A 705 -25.23 8.65 -11.38
CA SER A 705 -24.35 7.90 -10.50
C SER A 705 -22.95 7.90 -11.10
N PHE A 706 -21.97 8.29 -10.32
CA PHE A 706 -20.58 8.22 -10.71
C PHE A 706 -19.73 7.63 -9.57
N SER A 707 -18.59 7.10 -9.93
CA SER A 707 -17.56 6.72 -8.98
C SER A 707 -16.26 7.44 -9.35
N LEU A 708 -15.51 7.82 -8.35
CA LEU A 708 -14.23 8.48 -8.50
C LEU A 708 -13.18 7.70 -7.72
N ASP A 709 -12.11 7.37 -8.41
CA ASP A 709 -10.93 6.78 -7.80
C ASP A 709 -9.94 7.87 -7.47
N PHE A 710 -9.38 7.84 -6.28
CA PHE A 710 -8.33 8.77 -5.86
C PHE A 710 -7.29 8.08 -4.99
N ILE A 711 -6.08 8.63 -5.00
CA ILE A 711 -4.96 8.10 -4.25
C ILE A 711 -4.00 9.23 -3.91
N ALA A 712 -3.40 9.17 -2.73
CA ALA A 712 -2.30 10.04 -2.35
C ALA A 712 -0.96 9.39 -2.68
N LEU A 713 -0.06 10.16 -3.26
CA LEU A 713 1.28 9.70 -3.57
C LEU A 713 2.15 9.77 -2.31
N ASN A 714 2.09 8.72 -1.50
CA ASN A 714 2.85 8.56 -0.26
C ASN A 714 3.77 7.35 -0.38
N PHE A 715 4.99 7.55 -0.84
CA PHE A 715 5.95 6.45 -1.02
C PHE A 715 6.61 6.03 0.29
N SER A 716 6.79 6.96 1.22
CA SER A 716 7.45 6.68 2.50
C SER A 716 6.62 5.77 3.38
N SER A 717 5.32 5.99 3.49
CA SER A 717 4.41 5.22 4.35
C SER A 717 3.03 5.07 3.71
N PRO A 718 2.86 4.29 2.63
CA PRO A 718 1.59 4.17 1.93
C PRO A 718 0.44 3.73 2.84
N LEU A 719 0.69 2.74 3.71
CA LEU A 719 -0.31 2.15 4.62
C LEU A 719 -0.80 3.09 5.73
N ARG A 720 -0.21 4.28 5.88
CA ARG A 720 -0.60 5.28 6.88
C ARG A 720 -1.40 6.44 6.32
N THR A 721 -1.75 6.36 5.06
CA THR A 721 -2.48 7.44 4.41
C THR A 721 -3.92 7.45 4.92
N VAL A 722 -4.33 8.57 5.48
CA VAL A 722 -5.70 8.84 5.90
C VAL A 722 -6.27 9.90 4.98
N TYR A 723 -7.46 9.66 4.49
CA TYR A 723 -8.16 10.61 3.63
C TYR A 723 -9.33 11.23 4.38
N ARG A 724 -9.57 12.51 4.10
CA ARG A 724 -10.87 13.13 4.35
C ARG A 724 -11.42 13.62 3.02
N TYR A 725 -12.67 13.34 2.77
CA TYR A 725 -13.33 13.78 1.54
C TYR A 725 -14.78 14.15 1.78
N ARG A 726 -15.36 14.92 0.89
CA ARG A 726 -16.78 15.24 0.84
C ARG A 726 -17.18 15.68 -0.56
N LEU A 727 -18.43 15.45 -0.90
CA LEU A 727 -19.07 16.02 -2.07
C LEU A 727 -19.86 17.24 -1.63
N GLU A 728 -19.37 18.44 -1.89
CA GLU A 728 -20.07 19.69 -1.54
C GLU A 728 -21.42 19.77 -2.25
N ASN A 729 -22.43 20.26 -1.55
CA ASN A 729 -23.84 20.27 -1.94
C ASN A 729 -24.52 18.91 -1.93
N PHE A 730 -23.90 17.89 -1.31
CA PHE A 730 -24.47 16.57 -1.10
C PHE A 730 -24.17 16.02 0.31
N ASP A 731 -22.91 16.07 0.74
CA ASP A 731 -22.48 15.61 2.06
C ASP A 731 -22.51 16.77 3.07
N ASP A 732 -23.11 16.55 4.24
CA ASP A 732 -23.18 17.55 5.31
C ASP A 732 -21.86 17.64 6.10
N LYS A 733 -21.09 16.55 6.15
CA LYS A 733 -19.87 16.41 6.95
C LYS A 733 -18.73 15.83 6.13
N TRP A 734 -17.51 16.07 6.60
CA TRP A 734 -16.34 15.34 6.10
C TRP A 734 -16.44 13.85 6.45
N ILE A 735 -16.15 13.01 5.49
CA ILE A 735 -15.97 11.57 5.65
C ILE A 735 -14.48 11.32 5.76
N THR A 736 -14.06 10.64 6.82
CA THR A 736 -12.64 10.30 7.06
C THR A 736 -12.48 8.79 6.99
N THR A 737 -11.47 8.31 6.26
CA THR A 737 -11.10 6.89 6.24
C THR A 737 -10.35 6.52 7.52
N GLY A 738 -10.51 5.28 7.99
CA GLY A 738 -9.68 4.73 9.06
C GLY A 738 -8.23 4.51 8.61
N LEU A 739 -7.30 4.34 9.55
CA LEU A 739 -5.87 4.12 9.26
C LEU A 739 -5.61 2.86 8.41
N ASP A 740 -6.40 1.80 8.60
CA ASP A 740 -6.29 0.57 7.81
C ASP A 740 -7.14 0.60 6.51
N GLU A 741 -8.07 1.53 6.41
CA GLU A 741 -8.97 1.70 5.26
C GLU A 741 -8.38 2.61 4.18
N GLY A 742 -7.38 3.42 4.53
CA GLY A 742 -6.72 4.34 3.61
C GLY A 742 -5.68 3.71 2.68
N ALA A 743 -5.41 2.43 2.83
CA ALA A 743 -4.45 1.72 1.99
C ALA A 743 -5.01 1.48 0.58
N GLY A 744 -4.20 1.78 -0.44
CA GLY A 744 -4.56 1.56 -1.84
C GLY A 744 -5.38 2.67 -2.48
N VAL A 745 -5.85 2.41 -3.69
CA VAL A 745 -6.72 3.31 -4.44
C VAL A 745 -8.09 3.36 -3.75
N GLN A 746 -8.47 4.55 -3.33
CA GLN A 746 -9.77 4.79 -2.70
C GLN A 746 -10.84 4.91 -3.76
N HIS A 747 -11.95 4.25 -3.51
CA HIS A 747 -13.08 4.16 -4.44
C HIS A 747 -14.35 4.71 -3.80
N VAL A 748 -14.80 5.86 -4.27
CA VAL A 748 -16.00 6.49 -3.73
C VAL A 748 -17.08 6.57 -4.79
N SER A 749 -18.28 6.14 -4.43
CA SER A 749 -19.43 6.12 -5.32
C SER A 749 -20.56 6.99 -4.81
N TYR A 750 -21.01 7.90 -5.65
CA TYR A 750 -22.19 8.72 -5.40
C TYR A 750 -23.30 8.33 -6.34
N THR A 751 -24.47 8.05 -5.81
CA THR A 751 -25.60 7.58 -6.57
C THR A 751 -26.79 8.53 -6.46
N ASN A 752 -27.59 8.56 -7.49
CA ASN A 752 -28.87 9.29 -7.51
C ASN A 752 -28.75 10.82 -7.34
N LEU A 753 -27.67 11.40 -7.88
CA LEU A 753 -27.43 12.84 -7.77
C LEU A 753 -28.43 13.66 -8.62
N PRO A 754 -29.14 14.60 -8.01
CA PRO A 754 -30.00 15.52 -8.74
C PRO A 754 -29.18 16.53 -9.58
N PRO A 755 -29.77 17.17 -10.56
CA PRO A 755 -29.11 18.25 -11.29
C PRO A 755 -28.67 19.39 -10.37
N ASN A 756 -27.33 19.55 -10.24
CA ASN A 756 -26.70 20.61 -9.44
C ASN A 756 -25.21 20.70 -9.82
N ARG A 757 -24.51 21.68 -9.26
CA ARG A 757 -23.05 21.80 -9.28
C ARG A 757 -22.51 21.21 -7.99
N TYR A 758 -21.65 20.21 -8.13
CA TYR A 758 -20.98 19.52 -7.03
C TYR A 758 -19.48 19.77 -7.13
N ARG A 759 -18.81 19.79 -5.99
CA ARG A 759 -17.35 19.78 -5.89
C ARG A 759 -16.95 18.62 -4.99
N PHE A 760 -16.32 17.63 -5.56
CA PHE A 760 -15.68 16.59 -4.78
C PHE A 760 -14.35 17.14 -4.29
N VAL A 761 -14.19 17.20 -2.98
CA VAL A 761 -12.99 17.73 -2.31
C VAL A 761 -12.40 16.62 -1.50
N VAL A 762 -11.11 16.35 -1.68
CA VAL A 762 -10.36 15.34 -0.93
C VAL A 762 -9.01 15.90 -0.52
N SER A 763 -8.57 15.50 0.67
CA SER A 763 -7.25 15.83 1.20
C SER A 763 -6.71 14.61 1.93
N ALA A 764 -5.41 14.41 1.89
CA ALA A 764 -4.72 13.28 2.52
C ALA A 764 -3.78 13.75 3.63
N SER A 765 -3.57 12.88 4.60
CA SER A 765 -2.66 13.06 5.72
C SER A 765 -1.88 11.78 6.00
N THR A 766 -0.68 11.91 6.51
CA THR A 766 0.08 10.81 7.08
C THR A 766 -0.20 10.77 8.59
N GLY A 767 -1.21 10.00 9.01
CA GLY A 767 -1.57 9.85 10.41
C GLY A 767 -2.72 10.71 10.95
N GLY A 768 -3.38 11.55 10.11
CA GLY A 768 -4.70 12.11 10.40
C GLY A 768 -4.77 13.49 11.08
N GLU A 769 -3.66 14.08 11.57
CA GLU A 769 -3.72 15.39 12.26
C GLU A 769 -3.60 16.60 11.33
N GLN A 770 -2.70 16.55 10.35
CA GLN A 770 -2.53 17.63 9.38
C GLN A 770 -2.81 17.13 7.98
N PHE A 771 -3.88 17.64 7.39
CA PHE A 771 -4.23 17.31 6.01
C PHE A 771 -3.51 18.24 5.04
N GLY A 772 -3.00 17.67 3.94
CA GLY A 772 -2.34 18.38 2.86
C GLY A 772 -3.30 19.25 2.04
N GLU A 773 -2.84 19.68 0.88
CA GLU A 773 -3.63 20.51 -0.05
C GLU A 773 -4.89 19.76 -0.51
N GLU A 774 -5.98 20.51 -0.66
CA GLU A 774 -7.25 19.96 -1.14
C GLU A 774 -7.20 19.76 -2.65
N ALA A 775 -7.39 18.51 -3.09
CA ALA A 775 -7.61 18.18 -4.49
C ALA A 775 -9.12 18.24 -4.80
N VAL A 776 -9.48 18.88 -5.90
CA VAL A 776 -10.87 19.15 -6.24
C VAL A 776 -11.21 18.65 -7.63
N VAL A 777 -12.37 17.98 -7.74
CA VAL A 777 -13.00 17.65 -9.02
C VAL A 777 -14.39 18.27 -9.06
N GLU A 778 -14.64 19.08 -10.09
CA GLU A 778 -15.94 19.71 -10.30
C GLU A 778 -16.86 18.82 -11.12
N ILE A 779 -18.07 18.58 -10.64
CA ILE A 779 -19.06 17.73 -11.29
C ILE A 779 -20.34 18.53 -11.49
N LEU A 780 -20.63 18.85 -12.74
CA LEU A 780 -21.84 19.58 -13.12
C LEU A 780 -22.88 18.60 -13.66
N VAL A 781 -23.91 18.32 -12.88
CA VAL A 781 -25.05 17.52 -13.32
C VAL A 781 -26.10 18.46 -13.92
N LEU A 782 -26.23 18.42 -15.23
CA LEU A 782 -27.21 19.18 -15.98
C LEU A 782 -28.56 18.45 -16.05
N PRO A 783 -29.68 19.15 -15.94
CA PRO A 783 -30.97 18.51 -16.13
C PRO A 783 -31.10 17.97 -17.58
N PRO A 784 -31.89 16.91 -17.80
CA PRO A 784 -32.24 16.46 -19.14
C PRO A 784 -32.81 17.59 -19.95
N TRP A 785 -32.63 17.56 -21.29
CA TRP A 785 -33.09 18.63 -22.19
C TRP A 785 -34.57 18.99 -22.00
N TRP A 786 -35.40 17.98 -21.67
CA TRP A 786 -36.81 18.15 -21.42
C TRP A 786 -37.15 18.81 -20.07
N MET A 787 -36.22 18.88 -19.12
CA MET A 787 -36.31 19.63 -17.85
C MET A 787 -35.58 21.00 -17.91
N ALA A 788 -34.95 21.30 -19.04
CA ALA A 788 -34.29 22.61 -19.19
C ALA A 788 -35.29 23.76 -19.06
N ARG A 789 -34.88 24.89 -18.45
CA ARG A 789 -35.75 26.05 -18.20
C ARG A 789 -36.52 26.46 -19.46
N ALA A 790 -35.89 26.42 -20.64
CA ALA A 790 -36.52 26.72 -21.91
C ALA A 790 -37.65 25.73 -22.25
N MET A 791 -37.47 24.43 -21.95
CA MET A 791 -38.51 23.40 -22.18
C MET A 791 -39.67 23.49 -21.18
N VAL A 792 -39.35 23.84 -19.90
CA VAL A 792 -40.42 24.09 -18.91
C VAL A 792 -41.28 25.28 -19.33
N VAL A 793 -40.66 26.35 -19.88
CA VAL A 793 -41.40 27.48 -20.48
C VAL A 793 -42.17 27.03 -21.72
N ALA A 794 -41.56 26.20 -22.58
CA ALA A 794 -42.23 25.64 -23.77
C ALA A 794 -43.44 24.76 -23.40
N TYR A 795 -43.31 23.95 -22.34
CA TYR A 795 -44.46 23.18 -21.82
C TYR A 795 -45.52 24.08 -21.20
N GLY A 796 -45.15 25.14 -20.53
CA GLY A 796 -46.10 26.17 -20.04
C GLY A 796 -46.87 26.84 -21.22
N VAL A 797 -46.11 27.19 -22.27
CA VAL A 797 -46.72 27.77 -23.50
C VAL A 797 -47.60 26.73 -24.20
N LEU A 798 -47.11 25.46 -24.34
CA LEU A 798 -47.93 24.37 -24.93
C LEU A 798 -49.18 24.08 -24.10
N ALA A 799 -49.08 24.07 -22.78
CA ALA A 799 -50.22 23.92 -21.89
C ALA A 799 -51.23 25.09 -22.05
N LEU A 800 -50.74 26.33 -22.13
CA LEU A 800 -51.59 27.47 -22.41
C LEU A 800 -52.26 27.40 -23.80
N LEU A 801 -51.50 26.99 -24.82
CA LEU A 801 -52.03 26.75 -26.16
C LEU A 801 -53.07 25.61 -26.19
N ALA A 802 -52.81 24.51 -25.42
CA ALA A 802 -53.74 23.43 -25.29
C ALA A 802 -55.01 23.84 -24.56
N VAL A 803 -54.89 24.65 -23.50
CA VAL A 803 -56.06 25.22 -22.78
C VAL A 803 -56.83 26.18 -23.69
N ALA A 804 -56.13 27.05 -24.43
CA ALA A 804 -56.75 27.93 -25.41
C ALA A 804 -57.41 27.17 -26.58
N GLY A 805 -56.68 26.19 -27.13
CA GLY A 805 -57.18 25.28 -28.17
C GLY A 805 -58.33 24.42 -27.70
N GLY A 806 -58.23 23.89 -26.45
CA GLY A 806 -59.29 23.18 -25.78
C GLY A 806 -60.56 24.00 -25.53
N GLY A 807 -60.33 25.27 -25.11
CA GLY A 807 -61.42 26.27 -24.95
C GLY A 807 -62.09 26.61 -26.24
N LEU A 808 -61.31 26.78 -27.33
CA LEU A 808 -61.84 26.97 -28.69
C LEU A 808 -62.55 25.72 -29.25
N TRP A 809 -62.00 24.54 -28.97
CA TRP A 809 -62.56 23.28 -29.34
C TRP A 809 -63.83 22.97 -28.55
N LEU A 810 -63.83 23.24 -27.24
CA LEU A 810 -65.01 23.13 -26.38
C LEU A 810 -66.12 24.03 -26.85
N ARG A 811 -65.79 25.29 -27.20
CA ARG A 811 -66.76 26.26 -27.79
C ARG A 811 -67.29 25.73 -29.13
N ARG A 812 -66.47 25.09 -29.95
CA ARG A 812 -66.88 24.46 -31.18
C ARG A 812 -67.68 23.15 -31.01
N ARG A 813 -67.36 22.41 -29.95
CA ARG A 813 -67.99 21.10 -29.66
C ARG A 813 -69.31 21.21 -28.91
N ILE A 814 -69.49 22.20 -28.07
CA ILE A 814 -70.80 22.50 -27.43
C ILE A 814 -71.87 22.77 -28.49
N GLY A 815 -71.43 23.24 -29.69
CA GLY A 815 -72.32 23.42 -30.83
C GLY A 815 -72.64 22.14 -31.64
N ARG A 816 -71.89 21.03 -31.45
CA ARG A 816 -72.08 19.79 -32.20
C ARG A 816 -72.46 18.58 -31.35
N ALA A 817 -72.32 18.65 -30.02
CA ALA A 817 -72.35 17.47 -29.13
C ALA A 817 -73.75 17.11 -28.63
N HIS A 818 -74.81 17.58 -29.28
CA HIS A 818 -76.16 17.12 -28.86
C HIS A 818 -76.73 15.97 -29.66
N ARG A 819 -75.95 15.31 -30.52
CA ARG A 819 -76.51 14.24 -31.38
C ARG A 819 -75.80 12.87 -31.45
N GLU A 820 -74.64 12.70 -30.78
CA GLU A 820 -73.97 11.41 -30.88
C GLU A 820 -73.37 10.93 -29.49
N GLN A 821 -74.22 10.87 -28.51
CA GLN A 821 -73.87 10.31 -27.21
C GLN A 821 -74.65 8.99 -27.09
N ILE A 822 -74.17 7.90 -27.49
CA ILE A 822 -74.56 6.54 -26.91
C ILE A 822 -73.67 5.38 -27.45
N ALA A 823 -72.75 5.51 -28.36
CA ALA A 823 -72.23 4.29 -29.04
C ALA A 823 -70.76 3.93 -28.79
N SER A 824 -69.89 4.59 -27.97
CA SER A 824 -68.44 4.26 -27.96
C SER A 824 -67.70 4.05 -26.63
N ILE A 825 -68.39 3.85 -25.53
CA ILE A 825 -67.74 3.78 -24.23
C ILE A 825 -67.17 2.38 -23.84
N THR A 826 -67.40 1.34 -24.59
CA THR A 826 -67.09 -0.02 -24.05
C THR A 826 -65.79 -0.67 -24.61
N ARG A 827 -65.05 -0.04 -25.49
CA ARG A 827 -63.95 -0.74 -26.17
C ARG A 827 -62.50 -0.25 -25.82
N LYS A 828 -62.36 0.88 -25.16
CA LYS A 828 -61.05 1.49 -24.94
C LYS A 828 -60.37 1.17 -23.59
N ASN A 829 -61.12 0.68 -22.63
CA ASN A 829 -60.60 0.52 -21.27
C ASN A 829 -59.84 -0.80 -20.97
N LYS A 830 -59.69 -1.67 -21.96
CA LYS A 830 -59.02 -2.97 -21.75
C LYS A 830 -57.57 -3.02 -22.20
N LEU A 831 -57.16 -2.17 -23.12
CA LEU A 831 -55.77 -2.13 -23.62
C LEU A 831 -54.84 -1.26 -22.77
N ASP A 832 -55.34 -0.12 -22.31
CA ASP A 832 -54.50 0.81 -21.50
C ASP A 832 -54.14 0.25 -20.09
N LEU A 833 -54.95 -0.72 -19.59
CA LEU A 833 -54.69 -1.35 -18.29
C LEU A 833 -53.58 -2.42 -18.34
N LEU A 834 -53.35 -3.00 -19.51
CA LEU A 834 -52.30 -4.01 -19.68
C LEU A 834 -50.92 -3.37 -19.83
N GLU A 835 -50.80 -2.30 -20.62
CA GLU A 835 -49.52 -1.58 -20.80
C GLU A 835 -49.04 -0.92 -19.51
N ALA A 836 -49.96 -0.33 -18.76
CA ALA A 836 -49.63 0.27 -17.45
C ALA A 836 -49.17 -0.80 -16.43
N LYS A 837 -49.74 -2.04 -16.49
CA LYS A 837 -49.27 -3.12 -15.60
C LYS A 837 -47.88 -3.61 -15.93
N VAL A 838 -47.53 -3.74 -17.21
CA VAL A 838 -46.21 -4.22 -17.62
C VAL A 838 -45.13 -3.19 -17.29
N SER A 839 -45.41 -1.91 -17.50
CA SER A 839 -44.48 -0.81 -17.13
C SER A 839 -44.20 -0.76 -15.63
N LEU A 840 -45.25 -0.86 -14.80
CA LEU A 840 -45.14 -0.86 -13.34
C LEU A 840 -44.34 -2.08 -12.82
N PHE A 841 -44.57 -3.26 -13.43
CA PHE A 841 -43.81 -4.45 -13.03
C PHE A 841 -42.31 -4.33 -13.36
N THR A 842 -41.96 -3.67 -14.44
CA THR A 842 -40.55 -3.48 -14.83
C THR A 842 -39.85 -2.46 -13.92
N GLU A 843 -40.54 -1.39 -13.54
CA GLU A 843 -39.99 -0.37 -12.62
C GLU A 843 -39.81 -0.96 -11.23
N VAL A 844 -40.78 -1.70 -10.72
CA VAL A 844 -40.72 -2.40 -9.43
C VAL A 844 -39.62 -3.48 -9.44
N ALA A 845 -39.46 -4.22 -10.55
CA ALA A 845 -38.40 -5.22 -10.64
C ALA A 845 -36.98 -4.59 -10.59
N ASN A 846 -36.76 -3.42 -11.22
CA ASN A 846 -35.49 -2.71 -11.16
C ASN A 846 -35.23 -2.10 -9.77
N GLU A 847 -36.27 -1.60 -9.11
CA GLU A 847 -36.13 -1.06 -7.74
C GLU A 847 -35.94 -2.16 -6.69
N ILE A 848 -36.41 -3.37 -6.92
CA ILE A 848 -36.19 -4.52 -6.02
C ILE A 848 -34.81 -5.14 -6.24
N ARG A 849 -34.25 -5.10 -7.44
CA ARG A 849 -32.94 -5.68 -7.75
C ARG A 849 -31.81 -5.13 -6.88
N THR A 850 -31.82 -3.82 -6.69
CA THR A 850 -30.79 -3.11 -5.93
C THR A 850 -30.77 -3.48 -4.44
N PRO A 851 -31.90 -3.41 -3.69
CA PRO A 851 -31.90 -3.83 -2.29
C PRO A 851 -31.65 -5.34 -2.12
N VAL A 852 -32.12 -6.19 -3.02
CA VAL A 852 -31.84 -7.63 -2.98
C VAL A 852 -30.34 -7.92 -3.13
N ALA A 853 -29.64 -7.21 -4.02
CA ALA A 853 -28.19 -7.33 -4.17
C ALA A 853 -27.44 -6.83 -2.93
N LEU A 854 -27.93 -5.74 -2.31
CA LEU A 854 -27.35 -5.18 -1.08
C LEU A 854 -27.59 -6.06 0.17
N ILE A 855 -28.62 -6.89 0.17
CA ILE A 855 -28.89 -7.85 1.24
C ILE A 855 -28.14 -9.16 0.99
N ALA A 856 -28.01 -9.61 -0.24
CA ALA A 856 -27.36 -10.87 -0.59
C ALA A 856 -25.87 -10.89 -0.22
N ALA A 857 -25.14 -9.80 -0.47
CA ALA A 857 -23.72 -9.73 -0.19
C ALA A 857 -23.38 -9.82 1.33
N PRO A 858 -24.03 -9.07 2.25
CA PRO A 858 -23.84 -9.26 3.69
C PRO A 858 -24.26 -10.62 4.21
N VAL A 859 -25.35 -11.19 3.66
CA VAL A 859 -25.84 -12.53 4.05
C VAL A 859 -24.84 -13.62 3.68
N GLU A 860 -24.18 -13.49 2.54
CA GLU A 860 -23.12 -14.41 2.10
C GLU A 860 -21.86 -14.30 2.98
N GLU A 861 -21.54 -13.09 3.44
CA GLU A 861 -20.46 -12.84 4.40
C GLU A 861 -20.79 -13.41 5.80
N ILE A 862 -22.03 -13.25 6.25
CA ILE A 862 -22.53 -13.83 7.51
C ILE A 862 -22.56 -15.36 7.43
N ALA A 863 -22.97 -15.94 6.32
CA ALA A 863 -22.99 -17.37 6.08
C ALA A 863 -21.60 -18.00 6.16
N LYS A 864 -20.56 -17.28 5.68
CA LYS A 864 -19.18 -17.73 5.78
C LYS A 864 -18.63 -17.69 7.21
N ARG A 865 -19.16 -16.81 8.07
CA ARG A 865 -18.72 -16.63 9.47
C ARG A 865 -19.54 -17.45 10.48
N ALA A 866 -20.69 -17.94 10.10
CA ALA A 866 -21.64 -18.66 10.97
C ALA A 866 -21.31 -20.15 11.18
N GLY A 867 -20.07 -20.57 10.97
CA GLY A 867 -19.66 -21.98 10.87
C GLY A 867 -20.03 -22.91 12.02
N ASP A 868 -20.36 -22.42 13.24
CA ASP A 868 -20.49 -23.29 14.43
C ASP A 868 -21.63 -22.99 15.41
N LEU A 869 -22.66 -22.27 15.02
CA LEU A 869 -23.82 -22.03 15.89
C LEU A 869 -25.09 -22.69 15.34
N PRO A 870 -25.59 -23.74 15.99
CA PRO A 870 -26.87 -24.38 15.65
C PRO A 870 -28.03 -23.39 15.87
N GLY A 871 -28.82 -23.12 14.86
CA GLY A 871 -29.96 -22.18 14.88
C GLY A 871 -29.74 -20.94 14.00
N LEU A 872 -28.55 -20.37 13.97
CA LEU A 872 -28.26 -19.20 13.11
C LEU A 872 -28.04 -19.60 11.65
N ARG A 873 -27.55 -20.81 11.42
CA ARG A 873 -27.30 -21.36 10.10
C ARG A 873 -28.58 -21.57 9.31
N ASP A 874 -29.63 -22.08 10.00
CA ASP A 874 -30.91 -22.33 9.36
C ASP A 874 -31.64 -21.02 8.99
N ASP A 875 -31.55 -20.00 9.85
CA ASP A 875 -32.10 -18.68 9.57
C ASP A 875 -31.38 -17.96 8.43
N VAL A 876 -30.04 -18.03 8.38
CA VAL A 876 -29.22 -17.47 7.30
C VAL A 876 -29.45 -18.21 5.99
N ASP A 877 -29.60 -19.52 6.01
CA ASP A 877 -29.90 -20.33 4.83
C ASP A 877 -31.33 -20.04 4.28
N ILE A 878 -32.27 -19.77 5.18
CA ILE A 878 -33.61 -19.35 4.79
C ILE A 878 -33.57 -17.97 4.11
N ILE A 879 -32.84 -17.03 4.66
CA ILE A 879 -32.71 -15.70 4.09
C ILE A 879 -31.97 -15.78 2.75
N ARG A 880 -30.88 -16.55 2.65
CA ARG A 880 -30.13 -16.77 1.40
C ARG A 880 -31.04 -17.36 0.30
N LYS A 881 -31.76 -18.42 0.61
CA LYS A 881 -32.72 -19.06 -0.32
C LYS A 881 -33.80 -18.08 -0.78
N ASN A 882 -34.28 -17.23 0.12
CA ASN A 882 -35.29 -16.24 -0.24
C ASN A 882 -34.72 -15.10 -1.09
N CYS A 883 -33.49 -14.65 -0.83
CA CYS A 883 -32.80 -13.68 -1.67
C CYS A 883 -32.49 -14.24 -3.07
N GLU A 884 -32.05 -15.48 -3.18
CA GLU A 884 -31.84 -16.17 -4.46
C GLU A 884 -33.15 -16.35 -5.23
N ARG A 885 -34.23 -16.71 -4.52
CA ARG A 885 -35.54 -16.83 -5.10
C ARG A 885 -36.08 -15.49 -5.59
N LEU A 886 -35.95 -14.43 -4.81
CA LEU A 886 -36.30 -13.07 -5.20
C LEU A 886 -35.49 -12.58 -6.40
N ARG A 887 -34.18 -12.83 -6.43
CA ARG A 887 -33.34 -12.49 -7.58
C ARG A 887 -33.78 -13.19 -8.83
N THR A 888 -34.04 -14.50 -8.73
CA THR A 888 -34.53 -15.31 -9.85
C THR A 888 -35.89 -14.81 -10.38
N LEU A 889 -36.81 -14.43 -9.49
CA LEU A 889 -38.10 -13.86 -9.86
C LEU A 889 -37.97 -12.49 -10.54
N VAL A 890 -37.10 -11.63 -10.02
CA VAL A 890 -36.82 -10.33 -10.63
C VAL A 890 -36.19 -10.47 -12.00
N ASP A 891 -35.24 -11.39 -12.14
CA ASP A 891 -34.58 -11.66 -13.42
C ASP A 891 -35.57 -12.34 -14.44
N GLN A 892 -36.50 -13.17 -13.99
CA GLN A 892 -37.58 -13.71 -14.83
C GLN A 892 -38.52 -12.61 -15.31
N ILE A 893 -38.88 -11.64 -14.47
CA ILE A 893 -39.73 -10.51 -14.86
C ILE A 893 -39.00 -9.61 -15.86
N LEU A 894 -37.73 -9.36 -15.72
CA LEU A 894 -36.94 -8.52 -16.61
C LEU A 894 -36.65 -9.21 -17.96
N ASN A 895 -36.47 -10.55 -17.96
CA ASN A 895 -36.26 -11.33 -19.16
C ASN A 895 -37.53 -11.43 -20.04
N LEU A 896 -38.71 -11.26 -19.46
CA LEU A 896 -39.97 -11.18 -20.24
C LEU A 896 -39.97 -9.96 -21.18
N LYS A 897 -39.44 -8.83 -20.77
CA LYS A 897 -39.37 -7.63 -21.61
C LYS A 897 -38.35 -7.78 -22.74
N SER A 898 -37.19 -8.39 -22.45
CA SER A 898 -36.13 -8.60 -23.46
C SER A 898 -36.54 -9.55 -24.58
N ALA A 899 -37.50 -10.44 -24.31
CA ALA A 899 -38.03 -11.35 -25.31
C ALA A 899 -39.01 -10.65 -26.27
N GLU A 900 -39.71 -9.58 -25.81
CA GLU A 900 -40.61 -8.80 -26.67
C GLU A 900 -39.87 -7.76 -27.53
N GLU A 901 -38.70 -7.24 -27.06
CA GLU A 901 -37.95 -6.21 -27.77
C GLU A 901 -36.95 -6.76 -28.82
N GLY A 902 -36.81 -8.09 -28.97
CA GLY A 902 -36.02 -8.70 -30.06
C GLY A 902 -34.50 -8.56 -29.95
N GLU A 903 -33.97 -8.08 -28.84
CA GLU A 903 -32.54 -7.74 -28.70
C GLU A 903 -31.59 -8.91 -28.36
N HIS A 904 -32.10 -10.11 -28.14
CA HIS A 904 -31.27 -11.27 -27.74
C HIS A 904 -31.01 -12.32 -28.83
N ALA A 905 -31.18 -11.97 -30.09
CA ALA A 905 -30.87 -12.91 -31.20
C ALA A 905 -29.36 -13.00 -31.56
N ALA A 906 -28.47 -12.26 -30.87
CA ALA A 906 -27.10 -12.01 -31.35
C ALA A 906 -25.94 -12.76 -30.65
N SER A 907 -26.19 -13.71 -29.74
CA SER A 907 -25.08 -14.33 -29.01
C SER A 907 -24.97 -15.87 -29.01
N CYS A 908 -25.78 -16.55 -29.77
CA CYS A 908 -25.68 -18.01 -29.86
C CYS A 908 -25.19 -18.47 -31.24
N VAL A 909 -24.01 -19.11 -31.26
CA VAL A 909 -23.48 -19.74 -32.46
C VAL A 909 -24.09 -21.13 -32.57
N PRO A 910 -24.83 -21.45 -33.64
CA PRO A 910 -25.34 -22.80 -33.86
C PRO A 910 -24.21 -23.79 -34.05
N GLU A 911 -24.25 -24.91 -33.35
CA GLU A 911 -23.32 -26.01 -33.48
C GLU A 911 -23.99 -27.24 -34.07
N ARG A 912 -23.26 -28.00 -34.86
CA ARG A 912 -23.78 -29.25 -35.42
C ARG A 912 -23.61 -30.39 -34.43
N VAL A 913 -24.69 -30.81 -33.80
CA VAL A 913 -24.68 -31.77 -32.68
C VAL A 913 -25.62 -32.93 -32.92
N ASP A 914 -25.37 -34.06 -32.28
CA ASP A 914 -26.31 -35.16 -32.21
C ASP A 914 -27.39 -34.83 -31.16
N VAL A 915 -28.61 -34.57 -31.65
CA VAL A 915 -29.76 -34.17 -30.83
C VAL A 915 -30.09 -35.24 -29.76
N ARG A 916 -29.81 -36.51 -30.03
CA ARG A 916 -30.05 -37.62 -29.09
C ARG A 916 -29.20 -37.46 -27.83
N GLU A 917 -27.88 -37.12 -27.96
CA GLU A 917 -26.98 -36.95 -26.83
C GLU A 917 -27.35 -35.72 -26.01
N VAL A 918 -27.70 -34.61 -26.69
CA VAL A 918 -28.16 -33.40 -26.01
C VAL A 918 -29.43 -33.68 -25.22
N LEU A 919 -30.41 -34.36 -25.87
CA LEU A 919 -31.67 -34.68 -25.22
C LEU A 919 -31.49 -35.64 -24.04
N ARG A 920 -30.61 -36.64 -24.17
CA ARG A 920 -30.27 -37.56 -23.07
C ARG A 920 -29.70 -36.81 -21.88
N THR A 921 -28.78 -35.86 -22.14
CA THR A 921 -28.15 -35.03 -21.10
C THR A 921 -29.17 -34.14 -20.38
N VAL A 922 -30.08 -33.51 -21.13
CA VAL A 922 -31.13 -32.66 -20.56
C VAL A 922 -32.11 -33.47 -19.72
N VAL A 923 -32.55 -34.65 -20.20
CA VAL A 923 -33.47 -35.53 -19.46
C VAL A 923 -32.83 -36.04 -18.16
N ALA A 924 -31.52 -36.40 -18.19
CA ALA A 924 -30.79 -36.82 -17.01
C ALA A 924 -30.64 -35.67 -16.00
N ALA A 925 -30.24 -34.47 -16.46
CA ALA A 925 -30.05 -33.30 -15.62
C ALA A 925 -31.34 -32.83 -14.92
N VAL A 926 -32.48 -32.90 -15.60
CA VAL A 926 -33.80 -32.56 -15.02
C VAL A 926 -34.24 -33.65 -14.03
N GLY A 927 -33.98 -34.93 -14.33
CA GLY A 927 -34.26 -36.04 -13.44
C GLY A 927 -33.51 -36.00 -12.11
N ASP A 928 -32.24 -35.53 -12.14
CA ASP A 928 -31.43 -35.38 -10.94
C ASP A 928 -31.79 -34.13 -10.10
N ALA A 929 -32.35 -33.11 -10.73
CA ALA A 929 -32.67 -31.83 -10.06
C ALA A 929 -34.05 -31.84 -9.37
N VAL A 930 -34.94 -32.76 -9.68
CA VAL A 930 -36.31 -32.80 -9.13
C VAL A 930 -36.40 -33.87 -8.01
N PRO A 931 -36.91 -33.52 -6.78
CA PRO A 931 -37.08 -34.52 -5.72
C PRO A 931 -37.94 -35.71 -6.18
N ARG A 932 -37.41 -36.91 -6.01
CA ARG A 932 -37.97 -38.20 -6.45
C ARG A 932 -39.43 -38.39 -6.01
N ARG A 933 -40.32 -38.16 -6.90
CA ARG A 933 -41.71 -38.67 -6.83
C ARG A 933 -41.76 -39.84 -7.78
N GLY A 934 -41.46 -41.01 -7.51
CA GLY A 934 -41.63 -42.24 -8.24
C GLY A 934 -42.13 -42.22 -9.70
N ILE A 935 -41.84 -41.17 -10.44
CA ILE A 935 -42.25 -40.94 -11.83
C ILE A 935 -41.26 -41.65 -12.75
N ALA A 936 -41.77 -42.54 -13.57
CA ALA A 936 -40.97 -43.27 -14.56
C ALA A 936 -40.85 -42.42 -15.85
N VAL A 937 -39.62 -42.10 -16.26
CA VAL A 937 -39.37 -41.43 -17.53
C VAL A 937 -38.91 -42.41 -18.58
N HIS A 938 -39.64 -42.51 -19.65
CA HIS A 938 -39.33 -43.32 -20.82
C HIS A 938 -38.75 -42.44 -21.94
N LEU A 939 -37.50 -42.69 -22.32
CA LEU A 939 -36.85 -41.97 -23.39
C LEU A 939 -36.76 -42.82 -24.67
N GLY A 940 -37.55 -42.46 -25.67
CA GLY A 940 -37.55 -43.10 -26.97
C GLY A 940 -36.69 -42.33 -28.00
N LEU A 941 -35.55 -42.89 -28.36
CA LEU A 941 -34.58 -42.27 -29.28
C LEU A 941 -34.47 -43.11 -30.55
N PRO A 942 -34.33 -42.52 -31.76
CA PRO A 942 -34.10 -43.24 -33.00
C PRO A 942 -32.76 -43.97 -32.96
N GLY A 943 -32.67 -45.12 -33.68
CA GLY A 943 -31.46 -45.97 -33.72
C GLY A 943 -30.25 -45.31 -34.40
N GLU A 944 -30.52 -44.46 -35.41
CA GLU A 944 -29.49 -43.73 -36.13
C GLU A 944 -29.22 -42.34 -35.53
N ALA A 945 -27.97 -41.84 -35.72
CA ALA A 945 -27.59 -40.50 -35.21
C ALA A 945 -28.39 -39.40 -35.92
N LEU A 946 -29.06 -38.55 -35.16
CA LEU A 946 -29.82 -37.41 -35.66
C LEU A 946 -29.03 -36.12 -35.41
N THR A 947 -28.31 -35.68 -36.43
CA THR A 947 -27.52 -34.44 -36.33
C THR A 947 -28.30 -33.23 -36.81
N ALA A 948 -28.33 -32.18 -36.01
CA ALA A 948 -28.90 -30.89 -36.35
C ALA A 948 -27.96 -29.73 -36.00
N GLU A 949 -28.08 -28.65 -36.73
CA GLU A 949 -27.40 -27.40 -36.43
C GLU A 949 -28.27 -26.56 -35.50
N MET A 950 -27.86 -26.44 -34.23
CA MET A 950 -28.69 -25.75 -33.23
C MET A 950 -27.86 -25.17 -32.08
N CYS A 951 -28.46 -24.28 -31.36
CA CYS A 951 -27.92 -23.75 -30.12
C CYS A 951 -28.28 -24.69 -28.97
N CYS A 952 -27.28 -25.42 -28.47
CA CYS A 952 -27.44 -26.38 -27.38
C CYS A 952 -28.01 -25.77 -26.11
N ASP A 953 -27.60 -24.55 -25.76
CA ASP A 953 -28.06 -23.84 -24.56
C ASP A 953 -29.55 -23.46 -24.65
N HIS A 954 -29.99 -22.96 -25.80
CA HIS A 954 -31.40 -22.61 -26.01
C HIS A 954 -32.25 -23.84 -26.05
N PHE A 955 -31.82 -24.87 -26.76
CA PHE A 955 -32.52 -26.13 -26.84
C PHE A 955 -32.67 -26.79 -25.48
N SER A 956 -31.57 -26.86 -24.72
CA SER A 956 -31.55 -27.40 -23.36
C SER A 956 -32.49 -26.66 -22.42
N LYS A 957 -32.52 -25.32 -22.50
CA LYS A 957 -33.43 -24.49 -21.71
C LYS A 957 -34.90 -24.75 -22.07
N ILE A 958 -35.21 -24.80 -23.34
CA ILE A 958 -36.60 -25.04 -23.82
C ILE A 958 -37.06 -26.42 -23.38
N VAL A 959 -36.29 -27.46 -23.67
CA VAL A 959 -36.66 -28.84 -23.33
C VAL A 959 -36.67 -29.05 -21.82
N GLY A 960 -35.72 -28.44 -21.11
CA GLY A 960 -35.65 -28.46 -19.64
C GLY A 960 -36.89 -27.84 -18.97
N GLN A 961 -37.39 -26.74 -19.48
CA GLN A 961 -38.64 -26.10 -19.00
C GLN A 961 -39.88 -26.99 -19.27
N ILE A 962 -39.96 -27.56 -20.46
CA ILE A 962 -41.08 -28.45 -20.81
C ILE A 962 -41.04 -29.71 -19.94
N LEU A 963 -39.86 -30.30 -19.73
CA LEU A 963 -39.70 -31.46 -18.85
C LEU A 963 -39.98 -31.11 -17.38
N GLY A 964 -39.53 -29.94 -16.92
CA GLY A 964 -39.83 -29.45 -15.57
C GLY A 964 -41.36 -29.35 -15.33
N ASN A 965 -42.10 -28.83 -16.30
CA ASN A 965 -43.54 -28.78 -16.25
C ASN A 965 -44.15 -30.20 -16.27
N ALA A 966 -43.68 -31.09 -17.14
CA ALA A 966 -44.15 -32.47 -17.18
C ALA A 966 -43.88 -33.18 -15.82
N TYR A 967 -42.73 -33.00 -15.19
CA TYR A 967 -42.46 -33.56 -13.84
C TYR A 967 -43.38 -32.99 -12.76
N GLN A 968 -43.79 -31.75 -12.91
CA GLN A 968 -44.66 -31.11 -11.92
C GLN A 968 -46.08 -31.65 -11.96
N PHE A 969 -46.54 -32.02 -13.15
CA PHE A 969 -47.97 -32.40 -13.37
C PHE A 969 -48.21 -33.89 -13.66
N ALA A 970 -47.14 -34.68 -13.95
CA ALA A 970 -47.25 -36.12 -14.16
C ALA A 970 -47.71 -36.86 -12.88
N GLU A 971 -48.53 -37.87 -13.02
CA GLU A 971 -48.93 -38.74 -11.92
C GLU A 971 -47.96 -39.92 -11.74
N SER A 972 -47.55 -40.57 -12.81
CA SER A 972 -46.64 -41.75 -12.72
C SER A 972 -45.63 -41.90 -13.83
N ARG A 973 -45.89 -41.27 -15.02
CA ARG A 973 -45.08 -41.55 -16.22
C ARG A 973 -44.92 -40.30 -17.09
N ILE A 974 -43.72 -40.16 -17.64
CA ILE A 974 -43.37 -39.16 -18.67
C ILE A 974 -42.70 -39.91 -19.84
N ASP A 975 -43.28 -39.78 -21.04
CA ASP A 975 -42.71 -40.29 -22.27
C ASP A 975 -42.06 -39.14 -23.06
N VAL A 976 -40.79 -39.25 -23.35
CA VAL A 976 -40.02 -38.29 -24.16
C VAL A 976 -39.55 -39.01 -25.41
N THR A 977 -40.04 -38.57 -26.57
CA THR A 977 -39.69 -39.21 -27.85
C THR A 977 -39.05 -38.21 -28.78
N LEU A 978 -38.00 -38.64 -29.49
CA LEU A 978 -37.36 -37.89 -30.54
C LEU A 978 -37.67 -38.56 -31.88
N GLU A 979 -38.29 -37.82 -32.78
CA GLU A 979 -38.65 -38.28 -34.14
C GLU A 979 -37.80 -37.49 -35.16
N GLY A 980 -37.11 -38.20 -36.05
CA GLY A 980 -36.34 -37.62 -37.14
C GLY A 980 -37.17 -37.39 -38.40
N PRO A 981 -36.54 -36.92 -39.50
CA PRO A 981 -37.20 -36.75 -40.80
C PRO A 981 -37.70 -38.08 -41.32
N GLY A 982 -38.96 -38.13 -41.68
CA GLY A 982 -39.67 -39.32 -42.23
C GLY A 982 -40.98 -39.55 -41.50
N GLY A 983 -41.96 -40.10 -42.22
CA GLY A 983 -43.37 -40.39 -41.73
C GLY A 983 -44.17 -39.10 -41.50
N GLU A 984 -44.56 -38.80 -40.26
CA GLU A 984 -45.37 -37.60 -39.94
C GLU A 984 -44.53 -36.31 -39.74
N VAL A 985 -43.15 -36.36 -39.84
CA VAL A 985 -42.25 -35.20 -39.65
C VAL A 985 -41.76 -34.71 -41.01
N PRO A 986 -42.01 -33.46 -41.45
CA PRO A 986 -41.53 -32.90 -42.74
C PRO A 986 -39.97 -32.94 -42.85
N GLY A 987 -39.50 -33.07 -44.10
CA GLY A 987 -38.16 -33.50 -44.53
C GLY A 987 -36.90 -32.84 -43.88
N ASP A 988 -36.90 -31.69 -43.27
CA ASP A 988 -35.69 -31.05 -42.72
C ASP A 988 -35.79 -30.63 -41.22
N VAL A 989 -36.73 -31.24 -40.52
CA VAL A 989 -36.96 -30.94 -39.12
C VAL A 989 -36.96 -32.22 -38.25
N PHE A 990 -36.70 -32.05 -36.99
CA PHE A 990 -36.93 -33.10 -35.99
C PHE A 990 -37.98 -32.62 -34.99
N ARG A 991 -38.61 -33.57 -34.32
CA ARG A 991 -39.63 -33.28 -33.33
C ARG A 991 -39.26 -33.95 -31.99
N VAL A 992 -39.25 -33.15 -30.93
CA VAL A 992 -39.21 -33.65 -29.55
C VAL A 992 -40.61 -33.60 -28.98
N ARG A 993 -41.12 -34.75 -28.56
CA ARG A 993 -42.46 -34.86 -27.97
C ARG A 993 -42.29 -35.27 -26.51
N VAL A 994 -42.82 -34.46 -25.61
CA VAL A 994 -42.90 -34.76 -24.17
C VAL A 994 -44.37 -34.97 -23.84
N ARG A 995 -44.68 -36.13 -23.27
CA ARG A 995 -46.05 -36.51 -22.89
C ARG A 995 -46.03 -36.99 -21.46
N ASP A 996 -46.81 -36.43 -20.63
CA ASP A 996 -47.08 -36.85 -19.27
C ASP A 996 -48.47 -37.49 -19.14
N ASP A 997 -48.69 -38.20 -18.04
CA ASP A 997 -49.98 -38.84 -17.69
C ASP A 997 -50.78 -38.02 -16.65
N GLY A 998 -50.50 -36.76 -16.50
CA GLY A 998 -51.19 -35.85 -15.60
C GLY A 998 -52.61 -35.46 -16.08
N ALA A 999 -53.24 -34.61 -15.34
CA ALA A 999 -54.67 -34.22 -15.53
C ALA A 999 -54.95 -33.52 -16.86
N GLY A 1000 -53.90 -33.18 -17.62
CA GLY A 1000 -54.02 -32.54 -18.92
C GLY A 1000 -54.47 -31.07 -18.82
N ILE A 1001 -54.60 -30.43 -19.99
CA ILE A 1001 -54.97 -29.01 -20.09
C ILE A 1001 -56.32 -28.91 -20.80
N ASP A 1002 -57.24 -28.16 -20.20
CA ASP A 1002 -58.60 -27.99 -20.78
C ASP A 1002 -58.50 -27.36 -22.18
N ARG A 1003 -59.45 -27.82 -23.03
CA ARG A 1003 -59.47 -27.41 -24.42
C ARG A 1003 -59.64 -25.90 -24.63
N ALA A 1004 -60.26 -25.21 -23.65
CA ALA A 1004 -60.48 -23.78 -23.69
C ALA A 1004 -59.17 -23.00 -23.29
N GLU A 1005 -58.26 -23.62 -22.53
CA GLU A 1005 -57.00 -23.01 -22.07
C GLU A 1005 -55.85 -23.31 -23.02
N LYS A 1006 -55.91 -24.36 -23.84
CA LYS A 1006 -54.83 -24.74 -24.79
C LYS A 1006 -54.41 -23.64 -25.75
N ALA A 1007 -55.28 -22.73 -26.11
CA ALA A 1007 -54.93 -21.59 -26.98
C ALA A 1007 -54.20 -20.46 -26.22
N ARG A 1008 -54.29 -20.49 -24.91
CA ARG A 1008 -53.80 -19.41 -24.03
C ARG A 1008 -52.56 -19.76 -23.23
N ILE A 1009 -52.11 -21.02 -23.24
CA ILE A 1009 -50.97 -21.48 -22.44
C ILE A 1009 -49.62 -20.81 -22.79
N PHE A 1010 -49.54 -20.19 -23.96
CA PHE A 1010 -48.36 -19.42 -24.39
C PHE A 1010 -48.53 -17.91 -24.19
N GLU A 1011 -49.65 -17.45 -23.61
CA GLU A 1011 -49.82 -16.04 -23.25
C GLU A 1011 -48.97 -15.74 -21.99
N PRO A 1012 -48.20 -14.63 -21.95
CA PRO A 1012 -47.42 -14.25 -20.80
C PRO A 1012 -48.31 -14.09 -19.55
N CYS A 1013 -47.90 -14.64 -18.43
CA CYS A 1013 -48.54 -14.50 -17.10
C CYS A 1013 -49.71 -15.44 -16.75
N LEU A 1014 -50.11 -16.39 -17.57
CA LEU A 1014 -51.23 -17.26 -17.23
C LEU A 1014 -50.90 -18.35 -16.20
N LEU A 1015 -49.62 -18.72 -16.04
CA LEU A 1015 -49.17 -19.80 -15.14
C LEU A 1015 -49.13 -19.41 -13.66
N TYR A 1016 -49.39 -18.16 -13.32
CA TYR A 1016 -49.33 -17.67 -11.93
C TYR A 1016 -50.71 -17.43 -11.28
N THR A 1017 -51.80 -17.73 -11.95
CA THR A 1017 -53.17 -17.40 -11.42
C THR A 1017 -54.05 -18.61 -11.12
N SER A 1018 -53.53 -19.84 -11.13
CA SER A 1018 -54.28 -21.03 -10.65
C SER A 1018 -53.70 -21.50 -9.32
N PRO A 1019 -54.54 -21.83 -8.29
CA PRO A 1019 -54.12 -22.16 -6.94
C PRO A 1019 -53.27 -23.41 -6.80
#